data_afbfc803613d67b3cbbaa2958702fca9
#
_entry.id   afbfc803613d67b3cbbaa2958702fca9
#
_cell.length_a   1.000
_cell.length_b   1.000
_cell.length_c   1.000
_cell.angle_alpha   90.00
_cell.angle_beta   90.00
_cell.angle_gamma   90.00
#
_symmetry.space_group_name_H-M   'P 1'
#
loop_
_entity.id
_entity.type
_entity.pdbx_description
1 polymer ?
#
loop_
_entity_poly.entity_id
_entity_poly.type
_entity_poly.pdbx_seq_one_letter_code
_entity_poly.pdbx_strand_id
1 'polypeptide(L)'
;MRNFYWKYLASNRLTAILFVIFPTSMALGTFIESWYSTDTAKIWIYNAWWFELIMFLFVINFVGNIFKYKLFRRDKFAILGLHLSFILILVGAFVTRYIGYEGVMPIREGDSTSKFLSDKTYLTVLVDGEIEGKVFRKKIKKELLLSEHVQNDFDIEQNFKDIKFNITYMDFMENVTEDLVLDPDGDKYIKIVEAIDGTRHNHYIKEGEVSNIHNVLFTLNNPIKGAINIEVIDGEYFLTSPFKGSFLRMADQYTDNVVPEKKENLQFRSLYTISNYQFVIPEPVLRGKFDVVKLDQQEDNFQDMLKVRVGVGGEFKEVNLLGGKGFSETNKKVSVGPLDFYMSYGSVEMNLPFEIKLNDFIAEKYPGTENSYSSFESKITVMDNDNFDYRIYMNHVLDHKGYRFFQSSFDPDEKGTILSVNHDKWGTILTYSGYMTLYASMIGIFFLGKTRFKLLSKKIEKIKYQKSLLTLLFLLISHFSFAQNRFLQVDKEIDYDSIIIADAFPHDQAEKFGTLIIQDLGGRMKPANTFSSELVRKVSKKDKYKGLNSDQVLLSILNGPAVWFNTPIIYLKRGNDSIRKLIGVPMKTKYAPLVSFFDKEGNYKISSQLEKAYRAGIPNQFQKDFIEVDKRVNLLYSALEGKVLRIFPVPGDKNNKWVSYPEIQDTNFKGPDSLYVNNVLPLYFQSLRSAKKSGDYTNADNLLESLKGYQKRYGEMIVPSDSKIKSEILYNKYDVFKKIFSWYLYAGLFLFLVLIIQIFNQKKVFVYLINFFKAVVYLLFVLHTAGLIFRAYISGHAPWSDAYESMIYV
;
A
#
# COMPACT_ATOMS: atom_id res chain seq x y z
N MET A 1 5.46 46.35 25.57
CA MET A 1 5.47 44.87 25.44
C MET A 1 4.28 44.22 26.17
N ARG A 2 3.97 44.45 27.46
CA ARG A 2 2.88 43.80 28.19
C ARG A 2 1.48 44.00 27.54
N ASN A 3 1.17 45.17 26.98
CA ASN A 3 -0.10 45.43 26.31
C ASN A 3 -0.20 44.71 24.94
N PHE A 4 0.89 44.52 24.22
CA PHE A 4 0.93 43.78 22.95
C PHE A 4 0.65 42.30 23.22
N TYR A 5 1.35 41.68 24.18
CA TYR A 5 1.14 40.25 24.54
C TYR A 5 -0.33 39.95 24.87
N TRP A 6 -0.94 40.71 25.80
CA TRP A 6 -2.34 40.47 26.20
C TRP A 6 -3.35 40.77 25.10
N LYS A 7 -3.09 41.75 24.23
CA LYS A 7 -4.01 42.15 23.18
C LYS A 7 -3.97 41.21 21.99
N TYR A 8 -2.81 40.79 21.57
CA TYR A 8 -2.61 40.02 20.35
C TYR A 8 -2.26 38.56 20.61
N LEU A 9 -1.18 38.25 21.32
CA LEU A 9 -0.69 36.89 21.50
C LEU A 9 -1.64 36.04 22.38
N ALA A 10 -2.19 36.55 23.47
CA ALA A 10 -3.17 35.85 24.27
C ALA A 10 -4.60 36.18 23.81
N SER A 11 -4.93 36.05 22.55
CA SER A 11 -6.25 36.34 22.01
C SER A 11 -6.89 35.12 21.37
N ASN A 12 -8.20 34.94 21.55
CA ASN A 12 -8.98 33.91 20.88
C ASN A 12 -9.00 34.07 19.34
N ARG A 13 -8.75 35.29 18.82
CA ARG A 13 -8.64 35.52 17.36
C ARG A 13 -7.40 34.84 16.80
N LEU A 14 -6.26 35.00 17.50
CA LEU A 14 -5.04 34.31 17.12
C LEU A 14 -5.21 32.78 17.21
N THR A 15 -5.82 32.29 18.31
CA THR A 15 -6.15 30.86 18.43
C THR A 15 -6.92 30.35 17.22
N ALA A 16 -7.98 31.06 16.82
CA ALA A 16 -8.80 30.67 15.68
C ALA A 16 -8.01 30.66 14.34
N ILE A 17 -7.16 31.67 14.12
CA ILE A 17 -6.29 31.72 12.93
C ILE A 17 -5.31 30.54 12.92
N LEU A 18 -4.66 30.26 14.05
CA LEU A 18 -3.73 29.14 14.15
C LEU A 18 -4.42 27.79 13.93
N PHE A 19 -5.66 27.62 14.45
CA PHE A 19 -6.47 26.41 14.17
C PHE A 19 -6.94 26.26 12.73
N VAL A 20 -6.89 27.30 11.92
CA VAL A 20 -7.13 27.21 10.47
C VAL A 20 -5.81 26.91 9.73
N ILE A 21 -4.74 27.65 10.05
CA ILE A 21 -3.46 27.52 9.34
C ILE A 21 -2.84 26.13 9.58
N PHE A 22 -2.84 25.63 10.81
CA PHE A 22 -2.18 24.36 11.16
C PHE A 22 -2.78 23.16 10.39
N PRO A 23 -4.11 22.88 10.40
CA PRO A 23 -4.66 21.79 9.59
C PRO A 23 -4.51 22.00 8.10
N THR A 24 -4.54 23.25 7.62
CA THR A 24 -4.29 23.56 6.20
C THR A 24 -2.86 23.21 5.81
N SER A 25 -1.88 23.51 6.68
CA SER A 25 -0.47 23.13 6.46
C SER A 25 -0.30 21.60 6.45
N MET A 26 -0.96 20.89 7.37
CA MET A 26 -0.95 19.42 7.40
C MET A 26 -1.56 18.83 6.12
N ALA A 27 -2.68 19.36 5.66
CA ALA A 27 -3.32 18.94 4.40
C ALA A 27 -2.40 19.19 3.20
N LEU A 28 -1.76 20.36 3.11
CA LEU A 28 -0.76 20.65 2.08
C LEU A 28 0.43 19.67 2.13
N GLY A 29 0.93 19.35 3.32
CA GLY A 29 1.97 18.34 3.50
C GLY A 29 1.59 16.98 2.93
N THR A 30 0.38 16.52 3.20
CA THR A 30 -0.14 15.25 2.66
C THR A 30 -0.25 15.27 1.13
N PHE A 31 -0.66 16.39 0.51
CA PHE A 31 -0.67 16.52 -0.95
C PHE A 31 0.74 16.54 -1.55
N ILE A 32 1.67 17.26 -0.93
CA ILE A 32 3.07 17.30 -1.37
C ILE A 32 3.69 15.91 -1.29
N GLU A 33 3.47 15.18 -0.20
CA GLU A 33 3.91 13.80 -0.05
C GLU A 33 3.35 12.88 -1.15
N SER A 34 2.08 13.04 -1.50
CA SER A 34 1.43 12.27 -2.57
C SER A 34 1.91 12.65 -3.98
N TRP A 35 2.35 13.88 -4.22
CA TRP A 35 2.79 14.35 -5.54
C TRP A 35 4.28 14.18 -5.79
N TYR A 36 5.07 14.22 -4.73
CA TYR A 36 6.53 14.19 -4.78
C TYR A 36 7.07 13.04 -3.91
N SER A 37 7.52 13.36 -2.69
CA SER A 37 8.05 12.38 -1.74
C SER A 37 7.80 12.80 -0.29
N THR A 38 7.94 11.85 0.65
CA THR A 38 7.86 12.11 2.09
C THR A 38 8.94 13.12 2.53
N ASP A 39 10.15 13.02 1.97
CA ASP A 39 11.25 13.91 2.35
C ASP A 39 11.05 15.33 1.80
N THR A 40 10.46 15.49 0.60
CA THR A 40 9.99 16.79 0.10
C THR A 40 8.98 17.43 1.06
N ALA A 41 7.98 16.66 1.52
CA ALA A 41 6.99 17.15 2.47
C ALA A 41 7.60 17.51 3.83
N LYS A 42 8.59 16.73 4.31
CA LYS A 42 9.37 17.07 5.51
C LYS A 42 10.09 18.40 5.35
N ILE A 43 10.78 18.63 4.24
CA ILE A 43 11.57 19.86 3.99
C ILE A 43 10.66 21.09 3.89
N TRP A 44 9.62 21.03 3.07
CA TRP A 44 8.79 22.21 2.80
C TRP A 44 7.79 22.56 3.90
N ILE A 45 7.29 21.56 4.63
CA ILE A 45 6.24 21.74 5.63
C ILE A 45 6.70 21.33 7.03
N TYR A 46 6.89 20.02 7.26
CA TYR A 46 6.98 19.49 8.61
C TYR A 46 8.24 19.95 9.36
N ASN A 47 9.37 20.12 8.68
CA ASN A 47 10.64 20.59 9.24
C ASN A 47 10.90 22.07 8.97
N ALA A 48 9.96 22.78 8.31
CA ALA A 48 10.13 24.19 8.01
C ALA A 48 10.03 25.05 9.28
N TRP A 49 10.88 26.06 9.39
CA TRP A 49 10.91 26.97 10.53
C TRP A 49 9.57 27.69 10.80
N TRP A 50 8.83 27.99 9.73
CA TRP A 50 7.51 28.66 9.86
C TRP A 50 6.46 27.73 10.47
N PHE A 51 6.53 26.40 10.26
CA PHE A 51 5.65 25.43 10.87
C PHE A 51 5.97 25.27 12.37
N GLU A 52 7.25 25.28 12.72
CA GLU A 52 7.68 25.35 14.15
C GLU A 52 7.19 26.62 14.82
N LEU A 53 7.26 27.78 14.12
CA LEU A 53 6.73 29.04 14.64
C LEU A 53 5.23 28.96 14.94
N ILE A 54 4.43 28.28 14.09
CA ILE A 54 3.00 28.06 14.35
C ILE A 54 2.81 27.29 15.66
N MET A 55 3.56 26.18 15.86
CA MET A 55 3.47 25.38 17.08
C MET A 55 3.91 26.18 18.31
N PHE A 56 4.97 26.96 18.21
CA PHE A 56 5.43 27.84 19.29
C PHE A 56 4.41 28.93 19.64
N LEU A 57 3.77 29.54 18.63
CA LEU A 57 2.70 30.51 18.84
C LEU A 57 1.48 29.90 19.53
N PHE A 58 1.14 28.63 19.25
CA PHE A 58 0.12 27.89 19.97
C PHE A 58 0.45 27.78 21.46
N VAL A 59 1.68 27.37 21.80
CA VAL A 59 2.10 27.24 23.22
C VAL A 59 1.98 28.59 23.94
N ILE A 60 2.53 29.68 23.35
CA ILE A 60 2.43 31.03 23.91
C ILE A 60 0.96 31.46 24.11
N ASN A 61 0.13 31.19 23.10
CA ASN A 61 -1.27 31.56 23.11
C ASN A 61 -2.03 30.78 24.20
N PHE A 62 -1.85 29.46 24.30
CA PHE A 62 -2.51 28.65 25.32
C PHE A 62 -2.08 29.04 26.74
N VAL A 63 -0.78 29.20 26.96
CA VAL A 63 -0.26 29.71 28.27
C VAL A 63 -0.87 31.08 28.60
N GLY A 64 -0.84 32.01 27.65
CA GLY A 64 -1.44 33.33 27.83
C GLY A 64 -2.91 33.30 28.11
N ASN A 65 -3.69 32.44 27.45
CA ASN A 65 -5.11 32.30 27.70
C ASN A 65 -5.42 31.70 29.07
N ILE A 66 -4.59 30.75 29.56
CA ILE A 66 -4.74 30.24 30.95
C ILE A 66 -4.73 31.36 31.97
N PHE A 67 -3.76 32.27 31.90
CA PHE A 67 -3.64 33.41 32.83
C PHE A 67 -4.69 34.49 32.57
N LYS A 68 -4.91 34.87 31.29
CA LYS A 68 -5.86 35.93 30.91
C LYS A 68 -7.29 35.61 31.36
N TYR A 69 -7.73 34.36 31.15
CA TYR A 69 -9.09 33.93 31.50
C TYR A 69 -9.19 33.32 32.89
N LYS A 70 -8.10 33.35 33.68
CA LYS A 70 -8.04 32.82 35.05
C LYS A 70 -8.61 31.41 35.13
N LEU A 71 -8.01 30.48 34.32
CA LEU A 71 -8.53 29.13 34.15
C LEU A 71 -8.28 28.22 35.38
N PHE A 72 -7.44 28.60 36.33
CA PHE A 72 -7.19 27.87 37.59
C PHE A 72 -8.38 27.83 38.54
N ARG A 73 -9.47 28.54 38.23
CA ARG A 73 -10.68 28.53 39.07
C ARG A 73 -11.39 27.17 38.92
N ARG A 74 -11.90 26.63 40.02
CA ARG A 74 -12.60 25.33 40.07
C ARG A 74 -13.73 25.20 39.03
N ASP A 75 -14.45 26.31 38.76
CA ASP A 75 -15.52 26.34 37.75
C ASP A 75 -15.05 26.26 36.31
N LYS A 76 -13.74 26.35 36.04
CA LYS A 76 -13.10 26.28 34.69
C LYS A 76 -12.10 25.14 34.54
N PHE A 77 -12.07 24.21 35.49
CA PHE A 77 -11.02 23.17 35.53
C PHE A 77 -10.97 22.31 34.26
N ALA A 78 -12.13 21.97 33.66
CA ALA A 78 -12.18 21.24 32.38
C ALA A 78 -11.59 22.04 31.21
N ILE A 79 -11.76 23.38 31.19
CA ILE A 79 -11.17 24.25 30.18
C ILE A 79 -9.65 24.38 30.40
N LEU A 80 -9.20 24.43 31.65
CA LEU A 80 -7.78 24.40 32.00
C LEU A 80 -7.13 23.12 31.47
N GLY A 81 -7.74 21.96 31.76
CA GLY A 81 -7.25 20.67 31.29
C GLY A 81 -7.15 20.62 29.75
N LEU A 82 -8.09 21.20 29.00
CA LEU A 82 -8.03 21.31 27.55
C LEU A 82 -6.81 22.13 27.08
N HIS A 83 -6.50 23.26 27.73
CA HIS A 83 -5.30 24.04 27.36
C HIS A 83 -4.00 23.32 27.72
N LEU A 84 -3.95 22.70 28.92
CA LEU A 84 -2.79 21.92 29.35
C LEU A 84 -2.54 20.70 28.43
N SER A 85 -3.59 20.04 27.98
CA SER A 85 -3.45 18.89 27.09
C SER A 85 -2.76 19.26 25.76
N PHE A 86 -3.17 20.37 25.14
CA PHE A 86 -2.50 20.86 23.93
C PHE A 86 -1.05 21.26 24.19
N ILE A 87 -0.76 21.89 25.33
CA ILE A 87 0.63 22.22 25.70
C ILE A 87 1.45 20.94 25.87
N LEU A 88 0.92 19.91 26.57
CA LEU A 88 1.60 18.62 26.74
C LEU A 88 1.87 17.94 25.41
N ILE A 89 0.88 17.90 24.49
CA ILE A 89 1.04 17.32 23.15
C ILE A 89 2.12 18.06 22.36
N LEU A 90 2.14 19.40 22.39
CA LEU A 90 3.14 20.19 21.66
C LEU A 90 4.54 20.05 22.25
N VAL A 91 4.64 19.98 23.58
CA VAL A 91 5.93 19.71 24.25
C VAL A 91 6.39 18.26 23.96
N GLY A 92 5.47 17.30 23.99
CA GLY A 92 5.78 15.91 23.59
C GLY A 92 6.29 15.83 22.16
N ALA A 93 5.63 16.48 21.21
CA ALA A 93 6.08 16.56 19.81
C ALA A 93 7.47 17.22 19.67
N PHE A 94 7.77 18.24 20.47
CA PHE A 94 9.11 18.84 20.52
C PHE A 94 10.16 17.83 21.01
N VAL A 95 9.88 17.08 22.08
CA VAL A 95 10.77 16.05 22.62
C VAL A 95 11.01 14.93 21.59
N THR A 96 9.95 14.41 20.96
CA THR A 96 10.05 13.42 19.89
C THR A 96 10.97 13.90 18.77
N ARG A 97 10.80 15.13 18.33
CA ARG A 97 11.53 15.69 17.18
C ARG A 97 13.02 15.92 17.45
N TYR A 98 13.39 16.41 18.64
CA TYR A 98 14.76 16.85 18.93
C TYR A 98 15.55 15.88 19.81
N ILE A 99 14.89 14.99 20.54
CA ILE A 99 15.50 14.05 21.46
C ILE A 99 15.30 12.61 21.01
N GLY A 100 14.13 12.31 20.44
CA GLY A 100 13.82 10.99 19.89
C GLY A 100 14.67 10.67 18.65
N TYR A 101 14.95 9.39 18.46
CA TYR A 101 15.58 8.86 17.26
C TYR A 101 15.00 7.48 16.92
N GLU A 102 15.06 7.18 15.64
CA GLU A 102 14.46 5.98 15.06
C GLU A 102 15.48 5.30 14.14
N GLY A 103 15.23 4.04 13.85
CA GLY A 103 16.04 3.28 12.92
C GLY A 103 15.49 1.91 12.61
N VAL A 104 16.24 1.14 11.85
CA VAL A 104 15.90 -0.23 11.45
C VAL A 104 17.00 -1.21 11.85
N MET A 105 16.60 -2.37 12.32
CA MET A 105 17.50 -3.43 12.82
C MET A 105 17.24 -4.72 12.06
N PRO A 106 18.02 -5.01 11.00
CA PRO A 106 18.00 -6.31 10.35
C PRO A 106 18.71 -7.35 11.22
N ILE A 107 18.11 -8.53 11.40
CA ILE A 107 18.68 -9.66 12.18
C ILE A 107 18.35 -10.96 11.46
N ARG A 108 19.37 -11.79 11.20
CA ARG A 108 19.19 -13.14 10.66
C ARG A 108 18.91 -14.15 11.77
N GLU A 109 18.22 -15.23 11.43
CA GLU A 109 17.99 -16.34 12.38
C GLU A 109 19.30 -16.92 12.91
N GLY A 110 19.37 -17.06 14.21
CA GLY A 110 20.53 -17.53 14.94
C GLY A 110 21.54 -16.43 15.32
N ASP A 111 21.50 -15.27 14.64
CA ASP A 111 22.40 -14.16 14.90
C ASP A 111 21.91 -13.27 16.06
N SER A 112 22.86 -12.56 16.67
CA SER A 112 22.59 -11.53 17.66
C SER A 112 23.22 -10.21 17.25
N THR A 113 22.57 -9.10 17.57
CA THR A 113 23.09 -7.77 17.29
C THR A 113 22.67 -6.76 18.35
N SER A 114 23.58 -5.82 18.65
CA SER A 114 23.32 -4.60 19.41
C SER A 114 23.27 -3.37 18.51
N LYS A 115 23.37 -3.53 17.17
CA LYS A 115 23.47 -2.44 16.23
C LYS A 115 22.19 -2.31 15.41
N PHE A 116 21.83 -1.08 15.09
CA PHE A 116 20.74 -0.75 14.16
C PHE A 116 21.11 0.45 13.28
N LEU A 117 20.49 0.59 12.14
CA LEU A 117 20.72 1.67 11.18
C LEU A 117 19.76 2.84 11.47
N SER A 118 20.29 4.08 11.49
CA SER A 118 19.47 5.29 11.69
C SER A 118 18.45 5.51 10.58
N ASP A 119 17.25 6.03 10.91
CA ASP A 119 16.25 6.50 9.92
C ASP A 119 16.72 7.77 9.19
N LYS A 120 17.60 8.57 9.83
CA LYS A 120 18.18 9.76 9.24
C LYS A 120 19.42 9.40 8.44
N THR A 121 19.62 10.11 7.34
CA THR A 121 20.82 9.99 6.48
C THR A 121 21.89 11.00 6.88
N TYR A 122 23.13 10.61 6.70
CA TYR A 122 24.30 11.41 7.07
C TYR A 122 25.34 11.38 5.95
N LEU A 123 26.03 12.50 5.79
CA LEU A 123 27.35 12.54 5.14
C LEU A 123 28.40 12.32 6.22
N THR A 124 29.11 11.19 6.14
CA THR A 124 30.25 10.87 7.01
C THR A 124 31.52 11.00 6.22
N VAL A 125 32.46 11.76 6.75
CA VAL A 125 33.77 12.02 6.14
C VAL A 125 34.87 11.78 7.16
N LEU A 126 35.80 10.88 6.83
CA LEU A 126 37.04 10.67 7.57
C LEU A 126 38.13 11.30 6.73
N VAL A 127 38.82 12.28 7.30
CA VAL A 127 39.91 13.00 6.66
C VAL A 127 41.20 12.52 7.29
N ASP A 128 42.09 11.93 6.50
CA ASP A 128 43.42 11.50 6.89
C ASP A 128 44.46 12.40 6.28
N GLY A 129 45.45 12.72 7.06
CA GLY A 129 46.62 13.52 6.60
C GLY A 129 47.86 13.20 7.41
N GLU A 130 48.98 13.19 6.76
CA GLU A 130 50.30 12.98 7.40
C GLU A 130 50.91 14.33 7.79
N ILE A 131 51.29 14.47 9.06
CA ILE A 131 51.98 15.65 9.60
C ILE A 131 53.11 15.17 10.48
N GLU A 132 54.33 15.64 10.20
CA GLU A 132 55.55 15.26 10.92
C GLU A 132 55.74 13.73 10.98
N GLY A 133 55.42 12.99 9.92
CA GLY A 133 55.56 11.53 9.87
C GLY A 133 54.50 10.75 10.66
N LYS A 134 53.43 11.42 11.15
CA LYS A 134 52.31 10.78 11.85
C LYS A 134 51.03 11.02 11.10
N VAL A 135 50.25 9.94 10.93
CA VAL A 135 48.91 10.01 10.34
C VAL A 135 47.88 10.42 11.40
N PHE A 136 47.14 11.47 11.12
CA PHE A 136 46.05 11.93 11.94
C PHE A 136 44.71 11.71 11.18
N ARG A 137 43.64 11.44 11.94
CA ARG A 137 42.29 11.27 11.39
C ARG A 137 41.30 12.24 12.04
N LYS A 138 40.53 12.96 11.21
CA LYS A 138 39.41 13.78 11.65
C LYS A 138 38.11 13.20 11.08
N LYS A 139 37.14 12.98 11.97
CA LYS A 139 35.79 12.52 11.58
C LYS A 139 34.85 13.71 11.57
N ILE A 140 34.11 13.86 10.47
CA ILE A 140 32.99 14.82 10.30
C ILE A 140 31.75 14.00 10.03
N LYS A 141 30.63 14.34 10.69
CA LYS A 141 29.33 13.74 10.49
C LYS A 141 28.30 14.86 10.39
N LYS A 142 27.59 14.96 9.27
CA LYS A 142 26.55 15.96 9.03
C LYS A 142 25.26 15.26 8.66
N GLU A 143 24.17 15.49 9.44
CA GLU A 143 22.82 15.05 9.10
C GLU A 143 22.36 15.80 7.85
N LEU A 144 21.83 15.08 6.88
CA LEU A 144 21.31 15.61 5.63
C LEU A 144 19.87 15.11 5.44
N LEU A 145 19.01 16.01 4.99
CA LEU A 145 17.67 15.69 4.51
C LEU A 145 17.58 16.29 3.10
N LEU A 146 17.64 15.44 2.09
CA LEU A 146 17.74 15.82 0.68
C LEU A 146 16.51 15.33 -0.09
N SER A 147 16.16 16.03 -1.17
CA SER A 147 15.16 15.61 -2.14
C SER A 147 15.45 16.22 -3.50
N GLU A 148 15.23 15.50 -4.59
CA GLU A 148 15.36 16.01 -5.97
C GLU A 148 14.47 17.22 -6.26
N HIS A 149 13.36 17.33 -5.55
CA HIS A 149 12.34 18.36 -5.81
C HIS A 149 12.56 19.64 -5.01
N VAL A 150 13.70 19.73 -4.31
CA VAL A 150 14.05 20.86 -3.45
C VAL A 150 15.41 21.40 -3.88
N GLN A 151 15.60 22.71 -3.77
CA GLN A 151 16.94 23.28 -3.91
C GLN A 151 17.75 22.90 -2.67
N ASN A 152 18.52 21.82 -2.81
CA ASN A 152 19.46 21.41 -1.78
C ASN A 152 20.70 22.32 -1.83
N ASP A 153 21.25 22.64 -0.68
CA ASP A 153 22.50 23.41 -0.58
C ASP A 153 23.18 23.11 0.76
N PHE A 154 24.44 22.80 0.72
CA PHE A 154 25.32 22.82 1.89
C PHE A 154 26.77 23.02 1.50
N ASP A 155 27.46 23.71 2.38
CA ASP A 155 28.92 23.88 2.36
C ASP A 155 29.49 23.52 3.75
N ILE A 156 30.55 22.71 3.78
CA ILE A 156 31.22 22.28 5.00
C ILE A 156 32.66 22.82 4.90
N GLU A 157 32.90 23.99 5.46
CA GLU A 157 34.22 24.52 5.60
C GLU A 157 34.85 24.05 6.93
N GLN A 158 36.02 23.43 6.87
CA GLN A 158 36.72 22.89 8.04
C GLN A 158 38.24 23.01 7.87
N ASN A 159 38.92 22.95 9.00
CA ASN A 159 40.40 22.90 9.02
C ASN A 159 40.87 21.52 9.49
N PHE A 160 41.78 20.94 8.77
CA PHE A 160 42.59 19.81 9.23
C PHE A 160 43.91 20.36 9.70
N LYS A 161 44.05 20.65 11.00
CA LYS A 161 45.07 21.52 11.56
C LYS A 161 45.19 22.85 10.77
N ASP A 162 46.26 23.10 10.06
CA ASP A 162 46.52 24.33 9.30
C ASP A 162 45.99 24.25 7.83
N ILE A 163 45.56 23.10 7.37
CA ILE A 163 45.05 22.88 6.02
C ILE A 163 43.55 23.10 5.97
N LYS A 164 43.16 24.15 5.24
CA LYS A 164 41.73 24.45 5.00
C LYS A 164 41.19 23.59 3.87
N PHE A 165 40.01 22.99 4.08
CA PHE A 165 39.30 22.25 3.06
C PHE A 165 37.80 22.57 3.10
N ASN A 166 37.12 22.35 1.99
CA ASN A 166 35.68 22.50 1.89
C ASN A 166 35.07 21.30 1.19
N ILE A 167 33.77 21.02 1.52
CA ILE A 167 32.95 20.00 0.88
C ILE A 167 31.64 20.66 0.53
N THR A 168 31.38 20.83 -0.77
CA THR A 168 30.22 21.56 -1.30
C THR A 168 29.28 20.62 -1.99
N TYR A 169 28.00 20.83 -1.80
CA TYR A 169 26.91 20.13 -2.52
C TYR A 169 27.00 20.43 -4.02
N MET A 170 26.79 19.42 -4.86
CA MET A 170 26.73 19.58 -6.32
C MET A 170 25.39 19.11 -6.88
N ASP A 171 24.98 17.88 -6.56
CA ASP A 171 23.76 17.26 -7.12
C ASP A 171 23.24 16.15 -6.21
N PHE A 172 21.93 15.82 -6.35
CA PHE A 172 21.28 14.72 -5.67
C PHE A 172 20.25 14.07 -6.57
N MET A 173 20.32 12.76 -6.71
CA MET A 173 19.36 11.95 -7.46
C MET A 173 18.81 10.83 -6.61
N GLU A 174 17.47 10.69 -6.58
CA GLU A 174 16.76 9.62 -5.90
C GLU A 174 16.63 8.38 -6.82
N ASN A 175 16.64 7.17 -6.24
CA ASN A 175 16.43 5.90 -6.95
C ASN A 175 17.39 5.69 -8.13
N VAL A 176 18.64 5.48 -7.83
CA VAL A 176 19.69 5.27 -8.83
C VAL A 176 20.29 3.87 -8.74
N THR A 177 20.86 3.42 -9.85
CA THR A 177 21.72 2.24 -9.93
C THR A 177 22.94 2.55 -10.80
N GLU A 178 24.01 1.79 -10.62
CA GLU A 178 25.09 1.78 -11.59
C GLU A 178 24.70 0.86 -12.77
N ASP A 179 24.66 1.40 -13.99
CA ASP A 179 24.39 0.64 -15.21
C ASP A 179 25.32 1.11 -16.33
N LEU A 180 25.40 0.31 -17.40
CA LEU A 180 26.23 0.61 -18.56
C LEU A 180 25.57 1.69 -19.43
N VAL A 181 26.16 2.88 -19.46
CA VAL A 181 25.77 3.96 -20.36
C VAL A 181 26.57 3.86 -21.65
N LEU A 182 25.89 3.90 -22.80
CA LEU A 182 26.53 3.78 -24.11
C LEU A 182 27.44 4.98 -24.36
N ASP A 183 28.72 4.68 -24.63
CA ASP A 183 29.77 5.64 -24.95
C ASP A 183 30.62 5.08 -26.10
N PRO A 184 30.72 5.76 -27.25
CA PRO A 184 31.53 5.30 -28.39
C PRO A 184 33.01 5.08 -28.03
N ASP A 185 33.53 5.83 -27.07
CA ASP A 185 34.92 5.74 -26.58
C ASP A 185 35.06 4.83 -25.35
N GLY A 186 33.94 4.18 -24.94
CA GLY A 186 33.92 3.28 -23.80
C GLY A 186 34.51 1.90 -24.09
N ASP A 187 34.67 1.12 -23.01
CA ASP A 187 35.06 -0.27 -23.07
C ASP A 187 33.96 -1.12 -23.75
N LYS A 188 34.33 -2.31 -24.22
CA LYS A 188 33.37 -3.24 -24.81
C LYS A 188 32.86 -4.24 -23.77
N TYR A 189 31.57 -4.44 -23.77
CA TYR A 189 30.85 -5.36 -22.87
C TYR A 189 29.85 -6.22 -23.61
N ILE A 190 29.67 -7.46 -23.16
CA ILE A 190 28.50 -8.27 -23.54
C ILE A 190 27.57 -8.40 -22.36
N LYS A 191 26.29 -8.20 -22.62
CA LYS A 191 25.24 -8.26 -21.62
C LYS A 191 24.70 -9.68 -21.47
N ILE A 192 24.66 -10.19 -20.26
CA ILE A 192 24.00 -11.44 -19.87
C ILE A 192 22.83 -11.09 -18.95
N VAL A 193 21.67 -11.67 -19.22
CA VAL A 193 20.45 -11.47 -18.45
C VAL A 193 19.99 -12.79 -17.87
N GLU A 194 19.74 -12.82 -16.59
CA GLU A 194 19.14 -13.96 -15.90
C GLU A 194 17.86 -13.57 -15.18
N ALA A 195 17.03 -14.55 -14.85
CA ALA A 195 15.85 -14.40 -14.01
C ALA A 195 15.95 -15.37 -12.84
N ILE A 196 16.20 -14.84 -11.65
CA ILE A 196 16.23 -15.58 -10.39
C ILE A 196 15.13 -15.01 -9.49
N ASP A 197 14.36 -15.88 -8.84
CA ASP A 197 13.27 -15.50 -7.94
C ASP A 197 12.24 -14.53 -8.53
N GLY A 198 12.03 -14.60 -9.85
CA GLY A 198 11.10 -13.73 -10.57
C GLY A 198 11.63 -12.33 -10.87
N THR A 199 12.87 -12.02 -10.46
CA THR A 199 13.55 -10.75 -10.78
C THR A 199 14.57 -10.91 -11.89
N ARG A 200 14.75 -9.83 -12.67
CA ARG A 200 15.68 -9.79 -13.80
C ARG A 200 17.00 -9.16 -13.34
N HIS A 201 18.11 -9.90 -13.50
CA HIS A 201 19.46 -9.41 -13.22
C HIS A 201 20.27 -9.24 -14.51
N ASN A 202 20.93 -8.10 -14.66
CA ASN A 202 21.79 -7.79 -15.78
C ASN A 202 23.25 -7.90 -15.33
N HIS A 203 24.06 -8.68 -16.08
CA HIS A 203 25.50 -8.79 -15.87
C HIS A 203 26.21 -8.31 -17.13
N TYR A 204 27.33 -7.65 -16.99
CA TYR A 204 28.13 -7.14 -18.09
C TYR A 204 29.54 -7.72 -18.02
N ILE A 205 29.92 -8.47 -19.05
CA ILE A 205 31.23 -9.09 -19.17
C ILE A 205 32.11 -8.17 -20.01
N LYS A 206 33.17 -7.62 -19.41
CA LYS A 206 34.13 -6.76 -20.10
C LYS A 206 35.03 -7.57 -21.02
N GLU A 207 35.39 -7.03 -22.21
CA GLU A 207 36.31 -7.63 -23.13
C GLU A 207 37.68 -7.86 -22.48
N GLY A 208 38.17 -9.09 -22.54
CA GLY A 208 39.47 -9.49 -21.97
C GLY A 208 39.43 -9.89 -20.48
N GLU A 209 38.33 -9.71 -19.79
CA GLU A 209 38.17 -10.07 -18.37
C GLU A 209 37.40 -11.39 -18.18
N VAL A 210 37.56 -12.00 -16.99
CA VAL A 210 36.83 -13.18 -16.52
C VAL A 210 35.81 -12.76 -15.49
N SER A 211 34.56 -13.05 -15.74
CA SER A 211 33.48 -12.76 -14.76
C SER A 211 32.91 -14.06 -14.21
N ASN A 212 32.71 -14.11 -12.89
CA ASN A 212 32.07 -15.23 -12.23
C ASN A 212 30.62 -14.85 -11.90
N ILE A 213 29.67 -15.58 -12.47
CA ILE A 213 28.25 -15.41 -12.20
C ILE A 213 27.75 -16.75 -11.65
N HIS A 214 27.36 -16.80 -10.40
CA HIS A 214 26.86 -18.00 -9.70
C HIS A 214 27.72 -19.25 -9.89
N ASN A 215 29.04 -19.09 -9.73
CA ASN A 215 30.05 -20.16 -9.94
C ASN A 215 30.21 -20.65 -11.40
N VAL A 216 29.65 -19.93 -12.38
CA VAL A 216 29.90 -20.13 -13.79
C VAL A 216 30.79 -19.00 -14.30
N LEU A 217 31.93 -19.34 -14.89
CA LEU A 217 32.86 -18.36 -15.45
C LEU A 217 32.45 -18.00 -16.89
N PHE A 218 32.43 -16.70 -17.15
CA PHE A 218 32.15 -16.13 -18.47
C PHE A 218 33.33 -15.29 -18.94
N THR A 219 33.62 -15.33 -20.25
CA THR A 219 34.64 -14.47 -20.86
C THR A 219 34.15 -13.91 -22.19
N LEU A 220 34.70 -12.74 -22.57
CA LEU A 220 34.51 -12.11 -23.87
C LEU A 220 35.89 -11.91 -24.53
N ASN A 221 36.11 -12.51 -25.69
CA ASN A 221 37.37 -12.44 -26.45
C ASN A 221 38.63 -12.80 -25.65
N ASN A 222 38.49 -13.63 -24.61
CA ASN A 222 39.60 -14.15 -23.80
C ASN A 222 39.32 -15.61 -23.42
N PRO A 223 39.42 -16.57 -24.35
CA PRO A 223 39.02 -17.93 -24.10
C PRO A 223 39.86 -18.62 -23.04
N ILE A 224 39.19 -19.10 -22.00
CA ILE A 224 39.79 -19.79 -20.85
C ILE A 224 39.13 -21.17 -20.69
N LYS A 225 39.97 -22.18 -20.40
CA LYS A 225 39.46 -23.51 -20.11
C LYS A 225 38.59 -23.54 -18.85
N GLY A 226 37.39 -24.10 -18.97
CA GLY A 226 36.42 -24.20 -17.87
C GLY A 226 35.45 -23.03 -17.80
N ALA A 227 35.55 -22.05 -18.69
CA ALA A 227 34.61 -20.93 -18.78
C ALA A 227 33.68 -21.07 -20.00
N ILE A 228 32.52 -20.43 -19.93
CA ILE A 228 31.70 -20.18 -21.13
C ILE A 228 32.35 -19.02 -21.88
N ASN A 229 32.94 -19.32 -23.03
CA ASN A 229 33.70 -18.36 -23.80
C ASN A 229 32.82 -17.81 -24.94
N ILE A 230 32.73 -16.47 -25.00
CA ILE A 230 32.08 -15.74 -26.08
C ILE A 230 33.16 -15.05 -26.89
N GLU A 231 33.21 -15.32 -28.15
CA GLU A 231 34.23 -14.78 -29.05
C GLU A 231 33.58 -14.05 -30.25
N VAL A 232 34.14 -12.91 -30.60
CA VAL A 232 33.73 -12.14 -31.79
C VAL A 232 34.85 -12.23 -32.84
N ILE A 233 34.60 -12.90 -33.95
CA ILE A 233 35.55 -13.10 -35.04
C ILE A 233 34.91 -12.60 -36.32
N ASP A 234 35.56 -11.66 -37.00
CA ASP A 234 35.08 -11.06 -38.27
C ASP A 234 33.64 -10.55 -38.23
N GLY A 235 33.18 -10.15 -37.02
CA GLY A 235 31.81 -9.63 -36.78
C GLY A 235 30.78 -10.72 -36.51
N GLU A 236 31.16 -11.98 -36.55
CA GLU A 236 30.31 -13.11 -36.13
C GLU A 236 30.57 -13.49 -34.68
N TYR A 237 29.52 -13.93 -33.97
CA TYR A 237 29.53 -14.25 -32.53
C TYR A 237 29.49 -15.76 -32.32
N PHE A 238 30.45 -16.28 -31.55
CA PHE A 238 30.57 -17.70 -31.22
C PHE A 238 30.50 -17.93 -29.72
N LEU A 239 29.90 -19.05 -29.32
CA LEU A 239 29.87 -19.54 -27.96
C LEU A 239 30.56 -20.90 -27.87
N THR A 240 31.47 -21.07 -26.90
CA THR A 240 32.08 -22.35 -26.54
C THR A 240 31.83 -22.60 -25.06
N SER A 241 31.22 -23.72 -24.70
CA SER A 241 30.93 -24.09 -23.31
C SER A 241 31.66 -25.37 -22.92
N PRO A 242 32.27 -25.45 -21.71
CA PRO A 242 32.81 -26.72 -21.20
C PRO A 242 31.71 -27.68 -20.71
N PHE A 243 30.48 -27.18 -20.60
CA PHE A 243 29.34 -27.91 -20.05
C PHE A 243 28.33 -28.24 -21.16
N LYS A 244 27.65 -29.38 -21.00
CA LYS A 244 26.50 -29.72 -21.85
C LYS A 244 25.32 -28.78 -21.51
N GLY A 245 24.61 -28.35 -22.54
CA GLY A 245 23.42 -27.51 -22.36
C GLY A 245 22.48 -27.60 -23.55
N SER A 246 21.53 -26.68 -23.55
CA SER A 246 20.59 -26.44 -24.65
C SER A 246 20.25 -24.96 -24.75
N PHE A 247 19.74 -24.54 -25.87
CA PHE A 247 19.12 -23.24 -26.00
C PHE A 247 17.73 -23.33 -26.63
N LEU A 248 16.87 -22.40 -26.23
CA LEU A 248 15.54 -22.19 -26.80
C LEU A 248 15.48 -20.78 -27.39
N ARG A 249 15.33 -20.67 -28.70
CA ARG A 249 15.16 -19.38 -29.38
C ARG A 249 13.74 -18.89 -29.20
N MET A 250 13.60 -17.73 -28.57
CA MET A 250 12.28 -17.21 -28.13
C MET A 250 11.35 -16.83 -29.29
N ALA A 251 11.92 -16.53 -30.48
CA ALA A 251 11.13 -16.02 -31.61
C ALA A 251 10.28 -17.12 -32.30
N ASP A 252 10.77 -18.34 -32.39
CA ASP A 252 10.16 -19.44 -33.13
C ASP A 252 10.12 -20.76 -32.36
N GLN A 253 10.44 -20.73 -31.06
CA GLN A 253 10.46 -21.90 -30.17
C GLN A 253 11.45 -23.00 -30.62
N TYR A 254 12.43 -22.68 -31.51
CA TYR A 254 13.44 -23.62 -31.94
C TYR A 254 14.39 -23.97 -30.81
N THR A 255 14.60 -25.25 -30.57
CA THR A 255 15.53 -25.80 -29.58
C THR A 255 16.66 -26.58 -30.20
N ASP A 256 17.88 -26.39 -29.69
CA ASP A 256 19.03 -27.20 -30.05
C ASP A 256 19.95 -27.39 -28.83
N ASN A 257 20.92 -28.33 -28.96
CA ASN A 257 21.84 -28.65 -27.87
C ASN A 257 23.12 -27.85 -28.00
N VAL A 258 23.72 -27.47 -26.90
CA VAL A 258 25.09 -26.94 -26.78
C VAL A 258 26.01 -28.10 -26.47
N VAL A 259 26.93 -28.36 -27.40
CA VAL A 259 27.88 -29.48 -27.31
C VAL A 259 29.15 -29.01 -26.57
N PRO A 260 29.60 -29.71 -25.52
CA PRO A 260 30.82 -29.34 -24.80
C PRO A 260 32.05 -29.19 -25.70
N GLU A 261 32.84 -28.15 -25.42
CA GLU A 261 34.12 -27.84 -26.13
C GLU A 261 33.95 -27.55 -27.65
N LYS A 262 32.75 -27.52 -28.17
CA LYS A 262 32.46 -27.17 -29.55
C LYS A 262 32.15 -25.70 -29.70
N LYS A 263 32.79 -25.04 -30.65
CA LYS A 263 32.52 -23.67 -31.04
C LYS A 263 31.27 -23.61 -31.90
N GLU A 264 30.23 -22.91 -31.45
CA GLU A 264 28.92 -22.81 -32.12
C GLU A 264 28.52 -21.34 -32.27
N ASN A 265 27.71 -21.03 -33.29
CA ASN A 265 27.22 -19.69 -33.53
C ASN A 265 26.30 -19.26 -32.36
N LEU A 266 26.61 -18.14 -31.71
CA LEU A 266 25.80 -17.57 -30.62
C LEU A 266 24.44 -17.12 -31.13
N GLN A 267 23.37 -17.59 -30.50
CA GLN A 267 22.01 -17.21 -30.79
C GLN A 267 21.54 -16.12 -29.81
N PHE A 268 21.46 -14.88 -30.29
CA PHE A 268 20.90 -13.80 -29.49
C PHE A 268 19.42 -14.00 -29.17
N ARG A 269 18.94 -13.44 -28.06
CA ARG A 269 17.54 -13.52 -27.59
C ARG A 269 17.05 -14.96 -27.45
N SER A 270 17.95 -15.88 -27.11
CA SER A 270 17.67 -17.30 -26.85
C SER A 270 17.95 -17.59 -25.38
N LEU A 271 17.08 -18.40 -24.75
CA LEU A 271 17.27 -18.88 -23.40
C LEU A 271 18.25 -20.05 -23.41
N TYR A 272 19.44 -19.84 -22.93
CA TYR A 272 20.45 -20.88 -22.72
C TYR A 272 20.23 -21.53 -21.35
N THR A 273 20.29 -22.84 -21.32
CA THR A 273 20.31 -23.65 -20.08
C THR A 273 21.59 -24.48 -20.11
N ILE A 274 22.61 -24.03 -19.37
CA ILE A 274 23.92 -24.67 -19.31
C ILE A 274 24.28 -24.93 -17.85
N SER A 275 24.60 -26.18 -17.52
CA SER A 275 24.94 -26.60 -16.12
C SER A 275 23.91 -26.14 -15.06
N ASN A 276 22.62 -26.26 -15.39
CA ASN A 276 21.49 -25.80 -14.56
C ASN A 276 21.39 -24.25 -14.37
N TYR A 277 22.22 -23.49 -15.06
CA TYR A 277 22.17 -22.04 -15.07
C TYR A 277 21.42 -21.56 -16.33
N GLN A 278 20.45 -20.67 -16.15
CA GLN A 278 19.63 -20.12 -17.24
C GLN A 278 19.95 -18.66 -17.48
N PHE A 279 20.28 -18.33 -18.71
CA PHE A 279 20.60 -16.96 -19.09
C PHE A 279 20.23 -16.65 -20.54
N VAL A 280 20.12 -15.36 -20.83
CA VAL A 280 19.88 -14.83 -22.19
C VAL A 280 20.95 -13.81 -22.52
N ILE A 281 21.47 -13.86 -23.76
CA ILE A 281 22.31 -12.81 -24.34
C ILE A 281 21.40 -12.01 -25.29
N PRO A 282 20.93 -10.80 -24.89
CA PRO A 282 19.88 -10.10 -25.64
C PRO A 282 20.36 -9.38 -26.89
N GLU A 283 21.62 -8.96 -26.93
CA GLU A 283 22.15 -8.04 -27.92
C GLU A 283 23.66 -8.25 -28.15
N PRO A 284 24.21 -7.75 -29.27
CA PRO A 284 25.66 -7.77 -29.55
C PRO A 284 26.47 -6.99 -28.50
N VAL A 285 27.80 -7.04 -28.64
CA VAL A 285 28.73 -6.27 -27.79
C VAL A 285 28.40 -4.79 -27.82
N LEU A 286 28.25 -4.21 -26.64
CA LEU A 286 28.00 -2.79 -26.37
C LEU A 286 29.32 -2.08 -26.04
N ARG A 287 29.45 -0.83 -26.44
CA ARG A 287 30.49 0.08 -25.94
C ARG A 287 29.90 1.04 -24.97
N GLY A 288 30.51 1.17 -23.79
CA GLY A 288 29.98 2.07 -22.75
C GLY A 288 30.92 2.20 -21.59
N LYS A 289 30.48 3.03 -20.64
CA LYS A 289 31.08 3.22 -19.32
C LYS A 289 30.01 3.01 -18.27
N PHE A 290 30.37 2.44 -17.12
CA PHE A 290 29.48 2.41 -15.97
C PHE A 290 29.29 3.81 -15.42
N ASP A 291 28.06 4.23 -15.30
CA ASP A 291 27.68 5.50 -14.65
C ASP A 291 26.38 5.32 -13.86
N VAL A 292 26.08 6.28 -13.02
CA VAL A 292 24.88 6.29 -12.22
C VAL A 292 23.69 6.68 -13.10
N VAL A 293 22.71 5.78 -13.17
CA VAL A 293 21.49 5.96 -13.98
C VAL A 293 20.29 5.99 -13.06
N LYS A 294 19.38 6.93 -13.32
CA LYS A 294 18.11 7.01 -12.61
C LYS A 294 17.17 5.92 -13.07
N LEU A 295 16.51 5.25 -12.13
CA LEU A 295 15.50 4.25 -12.38
C LEU A 295 14.11 4.88 -12.46
N ASP A 296 13.32 4.45 -13.47
CA ASP A 296 11.95 4.94 -13.67
C ASP A 296 10.94 4.39 -12.65
N GLN A 297 11.31 3.38 -11.87
CA GLN A 297 10.46 2.74 -10.86
C GLN A 297 10.95 3.11 -9.46
N GLN A 298 10.06 3.63 -8.63
CA GLN A 298 10.28 3.74 -7.19
C GLN A 298 10.06 2.35 -6.56
N GLU A 299 11.14 1.64 -6.31
CA GLU A 299 11.14 0.47 -5.42
C GLU A 299 11.87 0.86 -4.13
N ASP A 300 11.40 0.34 -2.99
CA ASP A 300 11.89 0.72 -1.66
C ASP A 300 13.35 0.32 -1.34
N ASN A 301 14.04 -0.33 -2.28
CA ASN A 301 15.38 -0.91 -2.10
C ASN A 301 16.46 -0.32 -3.00
N PHE A 302 16.26 0.85 -3.59
CA PHE A 302 17.29 1.50 -4.39
C PHE A 302 18.05 2.57 -3.60
N GLN A 303 19.31 2.72 -3.96
CA GLN A 303 20.18 3.76 -3.40
C GLN A 303 19.89 5.11 -4.04
N ASP A 304 20.24 6.17 -3.34
CA ASP A 304 20.33 7.53 -3.87
C ASP A 304 21.77 7.88 -4.19
N MET A 305 21.98 8.88 -5.03
CA MET A 305 23.32 9.43 -5.31
C MET A 305 23.42 10.86 -4.77
N LEU A 306 24.39 11.07 -3.90
CA LEU A 306 24.85 12.40 -3.49
C LEU A 306 26.15 12.75 -4.19
N LYS A 307 26.15 13.77 -5.03
CA LYS A 307 27.36 14.31 -5.66
C LYS A 307 27.90 15.50 -4.87
N VAL A 308 29.15 15.42 -4.46
CA VAL A 308 29.84 16.48 -3.72
C VAL A 308 31.14 16.84 -4.39
N ARG A 309 31.58 18.09 -4.16
CA ARG A 309 32.92 18.58 -4.55
C ARG A 309 33.76 18.80 -3.31
N VAL A 310 34.94 18.17 -3.30
CA VAL A 310 35.92 18.30 -2.21
C VAL A 310 37.06 19.20 -2.69
N GLY A 311 37.36 20.26 -1.97
CA GLY A 311 38.39 21.22 -2.31
C GLY A 311 39.47 21.38 -1.20
N VAL A 312 40.73 21.43 -1.59
CA VAL A 312 41.89 21.68 -0.68
C VAL A 312 42.88 22.55 -1.42
N GLY A 313 43.22 23.75 -0.88
CA GLY A 313 44.28 24.60 -1.42
C GLY A 313 44.08 25.05 -2.88
N GLY A 314 42.85 25.04 -3.41
CA GLY A 314 42.54 25.40 -4.78
C GLY A 314 42.41 24.20 -5.75
N GLU A 315 42.83 23.02 -5.34
CA GLU A 315 42.54 21.77 -6.04
C GLU A 315 41.15 21.26 -5.62
N PHE A 316 40.43 20.64 -6.56
CA PHE A 316 39.11 20.03 -6.27
C PHE A 316 38.89 18.73 -7.03
N LYS A 317 38.08 17.85 -6.44
CA LYS A 317 37.57 16.63 -7.07
C LYS A 317 36.09 16.48 -6.79
N GLU A 318 35.35 16.00 -7.76
CA GLU A 318 33.93 15.63 -7.63
C GLU A 318 33.81 14.13 -7.34
N VAL A 319 32.85 13.79 -6.47
CA VAL A 319 32.65 12.44 -5.98
C VAL A 319 31.19 12.12 -5.96
N ASN A 320 30.78 11.01 -6.57
CA ASN A 320 29.44 10.43 -6.46
C ASN A 320 29.46 9.45 -5.28
N LEU A 321 28.58 9.66 -4.30
CA LEU A 321 28.39 8.79 -3.14
C LEU A 321 27.05 8.10 -3.29
N LEU A 322 27.04 6.79 -3.42
CA LEU A 322 25.84 5.98 -3.42
C LEU A 322 25.48 5.58 -1.99
N GLY A 323 24.21 5.63 -1.66
CA GLY A 323 23.71 5.31 -0.32
C GLY A 323 22.27 5.71 -0.17
N GLY A 324 21.82 5.91 1.06
CA GLY A 324 20.44 6.27 1.33
C GLY A 324 19.93 5.74 2.66
N LYS A 325 18.65 5.83 2.85
CA LYS A 325 17.97 5.37 4.05
C LYS A 325 17.95 3.83 4.11
N GLY A 326 18.41 3.26 5.22
CA GLY A 326 18.49 1.81 5.41
C GLY A 326 19.71 1.14 4.78
N PHE A 327 20.56 1.89 4.07
CA PHE A 327 21.81 1.36 3.51
C PHE A 327 22.98 1.73 4.42
N SER A 328 23.78 0.72 4.78
CA SER A 328 25.05 0.93 5.47
C SER A 328 26.17 1.18 4.45
N GLU A 329 27.10 1.98 4.84
CA GLU A 329 28.04 2.72 4.01
C GLU A 329 29.20 1.92 3.43
N THR A 330 29.49 2.10 2.16
CA THR A 330 30.81 1.88 1.59
C THR A 330 31.57 3.20 1.53
N ASN A 331 32.72 3.27 2.19
CA ASN A 331 33.57 4.46 2.16
C ASN A 331 34.27 4.59 0.80
N LYS A 332 34.01 5.67 0.07
CA LYS A 332 34.72 6.01 -1.16
C LYS A 332 35.94 6.86 -0.85
N LYS A 333 37.12 6.37 -1.24
CA LYS A 333 38.37 7.09 -1.03
C LYS A 333 38.62 8.11 -2.15
N VAL A 334 38.94 9.35 -1.78
CA VAL A 334 39.33 10.44 -2.68
C VAL A 334 40.50 11.20 -2.09
N SER A 335 41.59 11.35 -2.83
CA SER A 335 42.74 12.15 -2.43
C SER A 335 42.74 13.51 -3.13
N VAL A 336 42.81 14.60 -2.35
CA VAL A 336 42.87 15.98 -2.86
C VAL A 336 43.99 16.71 -2.10
N GLY A 337 45.00 17.17 -2.83
CA GLY A 337 46.22 17.74 -2.21
C GLY A 337 46.87 16.73 -1.26
N PRO A 338 47.31 17.17 -0.04
CA PRO A 338 47.92 16.30 0.94
C PRO A 338 46.99 15.50 1.83
N LEU A 339 45.64 15.50 1.55
CA LEU A 339 44.62 14.88 2.37
C LEU A 339 43.93 13.74 1.64
N ASP A 340 43.70 12.65 2.35
CA ASP A 340 42.86 11.54 1.93
C ASP A 340 41.47 11.63 2.61
N PHE A 341 40.39 11.62 1.80
CA PHE A 341 39.02 11.66 2.25
C PHE A 341 38.36 10.29 2.03
N TYR A 342 37.83 9.72 3.10
CA TYR A 342 36.98 8.53 3.05
C TYR A 342 35.53 8.99 3.32
N MET A 343 34.73 8.97 2.32
CA MET A 343 33.40 9.58 2.32
C MET A 343 32.31 8.55 2.10
N SER A 344 31.23 8.69 2.83
CA SER A 344 30.03 7.87 2.67
C SER A 344 28.77 8.70 2.90
N TYR A 345 27.69 8.30 2.24
CA TYR A 345 26.36 8.88 2.37
C TYR A 345 25.36 7.79 2.71
N GLY A 346 24.50 7.97 3.70
CA GLY A 346 23.43 7.05 4.07
C GLY A 346 23.15 6.96 5.56
N SER A 347 22.52 5.88 5.98
CA SER A 347 22.25 5.56 7.38
C SER A 347 23.54 5.23 8.11
N VAL A 348 23.60 5.55 9.41
CA VAL A 348 24.75 5.23 10.25
C VAL A 348 24.40 4.20 11.29
N GLU A 349 25.37 3.35 11.65
CA GLU A 349 25.20 2.40 12.75
C GLU A 349 25.06 3.12 14.09
N MET A 350 24.06 2.71 14.86
CA MET A 350 23.80 3.10 16.24
C MET A 350 23.80 1.87 17.13
N ASN A 351 24.20 2.04 18.40
CA ASN A 351 24.33 0.92 19.33
C ASN A 351 23.21 0.93 20.39
N LEU A 352 22.68 -0.22 20.69
CA LEU A 352 21.83 -0.48 21.86
C LEU A 352 22.70 -0.81 23.09
N PRO A 353 22.20 -0.54 24.32
CA PRO A 353 22.86 -0.94 25.56
C PRO A 353 22.58 -2.42 25.95
N PHE A 354 22.11 -3.25 25.02
CA PHE A 354 21.83 -4.68 25.13
C PHE A 354 21.85 -5.31 23.74
N GLU A 355 21.81 -6.65 23.67
CA GLU A 355 21.75 -7.36 22.39
C GLU A 355 20.39 -8.01 22.18
N ILE A 356 19.98 -8.19 20.94
CA ILE A 356 18.80 -8.95 20.54
C ILE A 356 19.27 -10.08 19.64
N LYS A 357 18.91 -11.32 20.02
CA LYS A 357 19.09 -12.51 19.20
C LYS A 357 17.78 -12.91 18.57
N LEU A 358 17.78 -13.15 17.26
CA LEU A 358 16.64 -13.76 16.57
C LEU A 358 16.73 -15.28 16.68
N ASN A 359 15.78 -15.89 17.35
CA ASN A 359 15.72 -17.36 17.48
C ASN A 359 14.97 -18.01 16.31
N ASP A 360 13.88 -17.41 15.88
CA ASP A 360 12.99 -17.96 14.84
C ASP A 360 12.14 -16.83 14.24
N PHE A 361 11.99 -16.80 12.92
CA PHE A 361 11.09 -15.90 12.22
C PHE A 361 9.96 -16.71 11.60
N ILE A 362 8.73 -16.36 11.86
CA ILE A 362 7.57 -17.09 11.38
C ILE A 362 6.76 -16.17 10.48
N ALA A 363 6.62 -16.54 9.21
CA ALA A 363 5.74 -15.92 8.25
C ALA A 363 4.63 -16.91 7.88
N GLU A 364 3.44 -16.72 8.45
CA GLU A 364 2.29 -17.54 8.10
C GLU A 364 1.68 -17.07 6.80
N LYS A 365 1.46 -18.00 5.86
CA LYS A 365 0.83 -17.71 4.58
C LYS A 365 -0.66 -18.02 4.61
N TYR A 366 -1.43 -17.28 3.81
CA TYR A 366 -2.81 -17.68 3.57
C TYR A 366 -2.84 -19.02 2.83
N PRO A 367 -3.76 -19.93 3.17
CA PRO A 367 -3.87 -21.23 2.53
C PRO A 367 -3.95 -21.14 1.01
N GLY A 368 -3.20 -22.00 0.31
CA GLY A 368 -3.17 -22.07 -1.15
C GLY A 368 -2.43 -20.92 -1.85
N THR A 369 -1.66 -20.11 -1.11
CA THR A 369 -0.85 -19.02 -1.67
C THR A 369 0.63 -19.22 -1.38
N GLU A 370 1.48 -18.73 -2.29
CA GLU A 370 2.94 -18.78 -2.11
C GLU A 370 3.48 -17.46 -1.53
N ASN A 371 2.88 -16.32 -1.90
CA ASN A 371 3.39 -14.98 -1.58
C ASN A 371 2.40 -14.09 -0.81
N SER A 372 1.29 -14.62 -0.32
CA SER A 372 0.33 -13.86 0.50
C SER A 372 0.46 -14.25 1.95
N TYR A 373 0.98 -13.36 2.78
CA TYR A 373 1.20 -13.59 4.20
C TYR A 373 0.01 -13.15 5.04
N SER A 374 -0.35 -13.95 6.03
CA SER A 374 -1.45 -13.68 6.98
C SER A 374 -0.94 -13.07 8.28
N SER A 375 0.27 -13.44 8.72
CA SER A 375 0.89 -12.93 9.94
C SER A 375 2.41 -13.05 9.89
N PHE A 376 3.06 -12.19 10.67
CA PHE A 376 4.52 -12.20 10.86
C PHE A 376 4.83 -12.18 12.34
N GLU A 377 5.81 -12.97 12.75
CA GLU A 377 6.24 -13.04 14.13
C GLU A 377 7.75 -13.27 14.21
N SER A 378 8.42 -12.50 15.09
CA SER A 378 9.81 -12.71 15.47
C SER A 378 9.90 -13.22 16.90
N LYS A 379 10.44 -14.40 17.09
CA LYS A 379 10.81 -14.93 18.41
C LYS A 379 12.24 -14.52 18.71
N ILE A 380 12.43 -13.73 19.72
CA ILE A 380 13.71 -13.15 20.08
C ILE A 380 14.10 -13.47 21.52
N THR A 381 15.40 -13.45 21.79
CA THR A 381 15.94 -13.39 23.15
C THR A 381 16.63 -12.04 23.33
N VAL A 382 16.19 -11.29 24.33
CA VAL A 382 16.88 -10.05 24.76
C VAL A 382 18.01 -10.46 25.71
N MET A 383 19.26 -10.16 25.33
CA MET A 383 20.47 -10.46 26.09
C MET A 383 20.91 -9.20 26.83
N ASP A 384 20.66 -9.19 28.13
CA ASP A 384 21.00 -8.11 29.07
C ASP A 384 21.49 -8.74 30.39
N ASN A 385 21.45 -8.01 31.51
CA ASN A 385 21.77 -8.54 32.84
C ASN A 385 20.96 -9.79 33.18
N ASP A 386 19.68 -9.80 32.85
CA ASP A 386 18.78 -10.96 32.88
C ASP A 386 18.26 -11.22 31.47
N ASN A 387 18.60 -12.37 30.89
CA ASN A 387 18.12 -12.74 29.57
C ASN A 387 16.66 -13.19 29.64
N PHE A 388 15.85 -12.77 28.67
CA PHE A 388 14.46 -13.19 28.55
C PHE A 388 14.03 -13.35 27.10
N ASP A 389 13.12 -14.28 26.86
CA ASP A 389 12.52 -14.51 25.56
C ASP A 389 11.29 -13.62 25.39
N TYR A 390 11.08 -13.12 24.16
CA TYR A 390 9.93 -12.31 23.79
C TYR A 390 9.49 -12.59 22.36
N ARG A 391 8.19 -12.31 22.08
CA ARG A 391 7.60 -12.48 20.76
C ARG A 391 7.13 -11.13 20.26
N ILE A 392 7.68 -10.67 19.12
CA ILE A 392 7.24 -9.44 18.44
C ILE A 392 6.39 -9.85 17.25
N TYR A 393 5.13 -9.38 17.22
CA TYR A 393 4.20 -9.61 16.13
C TYR A 393 3.27 -8.41 15.97
N MET A 394 2.30 -8.45 15.03
CA MET A 394 1.41 -7.33 14.77
C MET A 394 0.75 -6.80 16.06
N ASN A 395 0.93 -5.48 16.32
CA ASN A 395 0.44 -4.78 17.52
C ASN A 395 0.99 -5.29 18.88
N HIS A 396 2.00 -6.16 18.88
CA HIS A 396 2.66 -6.64 20.08
C HIS A 396 4.14 -6.29 20.03
N VAL A 397 4.48 -5.14 20.61
CA VAL A 397 5.82 -4.52 20.56
C VAL A 397 6.64 -4.87 21.79
N LEU A 398 7.97 -4.93 21.63
CA LEU A 398 8.89 -5.00 22.77
C LEU A 398 9.24 -3.58 23.23
N ASP A 399 9.02 -3.30 24.53
CA ASP A 399 9.52 -2.11 25.21
C ASP A 399 10.62 -2.47 26.20
N HIS A 400 11.88 -2.07 25.94
CA HIS A 400 13.00 -2.35 26.84
C HIS A 400 13.98 -1.18 26.93
N LYS A 401 14.35 -0.76 28.14
CA LYS A 401 15.28 0.36 28.42
C LYS A 401 15.00 1.66 27.65
N GLY A 402 13.72 1.94 27.33
CA GLY A 402 13.31 3.15 26.59
C GLY A 402 13.30 2.99 25.07
N TYR A 403 13.73 1.85 24.57
CA TYR A 403 13.60 1.45 23.18
C TYR A 403 12.33 0.65 22.95
N ARG A 404 11.69 0.89 21.81
CA ARG A 404 10.50 0.17 21.35
C ARG A 404 10.80 -0.47 20.01
N PHE A 405 10.47 -1.76 19.88
CA PHE A 405 10.70 -2.56 18.68
C PHE A 405 9.37 -3.01 18.09
N PHE A 406 9.23 -2.85 16.77
CA PHE A 406 8.09 -3.28 15.99
C PHE A 406 8.55 -4.23 14.89
N GLN A 407 7.71 -5.21 14.53
CA GLN A 407 7.88 -5.96 13.30
C GLN A 407 7.60 -5.04 12.10
N SER A 408 8.63 -4.73 11.30
CA SER A 408 8.53 -3.82 10.15
C SER A 408 8.52 -4.58 8.82
N SER A 409 9.53 -5.41 8.59
CA SER A 409 9.70 -6.17 7.36
C SER A 409 10.47 -7.46 7.66
N PHE A 410 10.84 -8.22 6.63
CA PHE A 410 11.59 -9.46 6.72
C PHE A 410 12.37 -9.70 5.43
N ASP A 411 13.34 -10.61 5.48
CA ASP A 411 14.14 -10.96 4.31
C ASP A 411 13.35 -11.85 3.32
N PRO A 412 13.58 -11.72 2.00
CA PRO A 412 12.85 -12.49 1.00
C PRO A 412 12.91 -14.01 1.15
N ASP A 413 13.97 -14.52 1.78
CA ASP A 413 14.17 -15.95 2.07
C ASP A 413 13.49 -16.44 3.37
N GLU A 414 12.71 -15.55 4.03
CA GLU A 414 11.98 -15.81 5.29
C GLU A 414 12.89 -16.26 6.46
N LYS A 415 14.21 -15.94 6.41
CA LYS A 415 15.21 -16.30 7.44
C LYS A 415 15.81 -15.12 8.17
N GLY A 416 15.14 -13.99 8.14
CA GLY A 416 15.56 -12.79 8.82
C GLY A 416 14.42 -11.82 9.03
N THR A 417 14.55 -11.00 10.05
CA THR A 417 13.58 -9.96 10.40
C THR A 417 14.21 -8.59 10.31
N ILE A 418 13.40 -7.61 9.96
CA ILE A 418 13.76 -6.19 10.04
C ILE A 418 12.84 -5.56 11.08
N LEU A 419 13.41 -5.22 12.24
CA LEU A 419 12.69 -4.55 13.31
C LEU A 419 12.86 -3.03 13.18
N SER A 420 11.75 -2.29 13.26
CA SER A 420 11.81 -0.84 13.47
C SER A 420 12.12 -0.55 14.93
N VAL A 421 13.10 0.30 15.18
CA VAL A 421 13.58 0.69 16.51
C VAL A 421 13.23 2.14 16.75
N ASN A 422 12.53 2.44 17.84
CA ASN A 422 12.20 3.80 18.23
C ASN A 422 12.68 4.06 19.66
N HIS A 423 13.42 5.16 19.87
CA HIS A 423 13.85 5.62 21.20
C HIS A 423 13.23 7.00 21.48
N ASP A 424 11.96 6.98 21.91
CA ASP A 424 11.20 8.20 22.24
C ASP A 424 10.31 8.00 23.49
N LYS A 425 10.85 7.48 24.56
CA LYS A 425 10.10 7.22 25.79
C LYS A 425 9.43 8.49 26.36
N TRP A 426 10.16 9.60 26.43
CA TRP A 426 9.66 10.82 27.06
C TRP A 426 8.66 11.56 26.17
N GLY A 427 8.91 11.67 24.87
CA GLY A 427 7.95 12.25 23.92
C GLY A 427 6.64 11.47 23.89
N THR A 428 6.74 10.15 23.87
CA THR A 428 5.58 9.25 23.95
C THR A 428 4.79 9.47 25.25
N ILE A 429 5.42 9.44 26.43
CA ILE A 429 4.74 9.64 27.72
C ILE A 429 4.03 10.99 27.76
N LEU A 430 4.70 12.07 27.34
CA LEU A 430 4.12 13.42 27.35
C LEU A 430 2.92 13.53 26.41
N THR A 431 3.06 13.01 25.19
CA THR A 431 2.02 13.06 24.17
C THR A 431 0.78 12.25 24.58
N TYR A 432 0.96 11.01 25.07
CA TYR A 432 -0.15 10.19 25.55
C TYR A 432 -0.80 10.76 26.81
N SER A 433 -0.03 11.33 27.74
CA SER A 433 -0.57 12.06 28.88
C SER A 433 -1.39 13.27 28.43
N GLY A 434 -0.94 13.96 27.38
CA GLY A 434 -1.67 15.02 26.71
C GLY A 434 -3.01 14.52 26.13
N TYR A 435 -3.02 13.40 25.40
CA TYR A 435 -4.25 12.81 24.86
C TYR A 435 -5.23 12.38 25.96
N MET A 436 -4.76 11.70 27.00
CA MET A 436 -5.60 11.31 28.13
C MET A 436 -6.25 12.54 28.81
N THR A 437 -5.45 13.60 29.04
CA THR A 437 -5.93 14.87 29.59
C THR A 437 -6.91 15.54 28.66
N LEU A 438 -6.70 15.48 27.33
CA LEU A 438 -7.60 16.02 26.32
C LEU A 438 -8.97 15.35 26.39
N TYR A 439 -9.02 14.01 26.33
CA TYR A 439 -10.27 13.26 26.38
C TYR A 439 -11.01 13.47 27.70
N ALA A 440 -10.30 13.41 28.83
CA ALA A 440 -10.88 13.67 30.14
C ALA A 440 -11.47 15.10 30.24
N SER A 441 -10.76 16.09 29.69
CA SER A 441 -11.20 17.48 29.66
C SER A 441 -12.39 17.71 28.73
N MET A 442 -12.42 17.08 27.57
CA MET A 442 -13.55 17.13 26.64
C MET A 442 -14.82 16.58 27.30
N ILE A 443 -14.71 15.40 27.93
CA ILE A 443 -15.83 14.85 28.74
C ILE A 443 -16.19 15.79 29.89
N GLY A 444 -15.22 16.31 30.61
CA GLY A 444 -15.39 17.21 31.74
C GLY A 444 -16.12 18.50 31.38
N ILE A 445 -15.96 19.03 30.15
CA ILE A 445 -16.68 20.26 29.71
C ILE A 445 -18.20 20.07 29.73
N PHE A 446 -18.70 18.85 29.52
CA PHE A 446 -20.14 18.59 29.57
C PHE A 446 -20.69 18.53 31.00
N PHE A 447 -19.88 18.08 31.97
CA PHE A 447 -20.34 17.79 33.33
C PHE A 447 -19.86 18.80 34.39
N LEU A 448 -18.65 19.36 34.21
CA LEU A 448 -17.97 20.18 35.20
C LEU A 448 -18.10 21.69 34.94
N GLY A 449 -18.44 22.46 35.94
CA GLY A 449 -18.31 23.92 35.97
C GLY A 449 -19.38 24.72 35.23
N LYS A 450 -19.16 26.05 35.17
CA LYS A 450 -19.98 27.02 34.43
C LYS A 450 -19.46 27.15 32.99
N THR A 451 -19.62 26.10 32.19
CA THR A 451 -19.17 26.10 30.80
C THR A 451 -20.08 26.97 29.93
N ARG A 452 -19.57 27.41 28.76
CA ARG A 452 -20.35 28.16 27.77
C ARG A 452 -21.61 27.40 27.34
N PHE A 453 -21.55 26.06 27.30
CA PHE A 453 -22.70 25.19 27.04
C PHE A 453 -23.80 25.36 28.14
N LYS A 454 -23.42 25.36 29.41
CA LYS A 454 -24.36 25.57 30.52
C LYS A 454 -24.87 26.99 30.58
N LEU A 455 -24.03 28.00 30.23
CA LEU A 455 -24.44 29.41 30.09
C LEU A 455 -25.35 29.65 28.89
N LEU A 456 -25.07 28.99 27.74
CA LEU A 456 -25.91 28.99 26.54
C LEU A 456 -27.24 28.29 26.80
N SER A 457 -27.26 27.16 27.52
CA SER A 457 -28.48 26.48 27.92
C SER A 457 -29.35 27.41 28.81
N LYS A 458 -28.76 28.10 29.80
CA LYS A 458 -29.46 29.11 30.62
C LYS A 458 -29.87 30.35 29.81
N LYS A 459 -29.08 30.82 28.85
CA LYS A 459 -29.47 31.92 27.96
C LYS A 459 -30.58 31.51 26.98
N ILE A 460 -30.51 30.29 26.49
CA ILE A 460 -31.57 29.70 25.64
C ILE A 460 -32.88 29.58 26.46
N GLU A 461 -32.83 29.21 27.75
CA GLU A 461 -33.99 29.23 28.64
C GLU A 461 -34.55 30.64 28.84
N LYS A 462 -33.69 31.67 28.93
CA LYS A 462 -34.15 33.09 29.05
C LYS A 462 -34.68 33.64 27.72
N ILE A 463 -34.11 33.25 26.56
CA ILE A 463 -34.57 33.64 25.21
C ILE A 463 -35.86 32.89 24.83
N LYS A 464 -36.13 31.76 25.49
CA LYS A 464 -37.38 31.01 25.34
C LYS A 464 -38.64 31.81 25.60
N TYR A 465 -38.51 32.92 26.26
CA TYR A 465 -39.69 33.78 26.66
C TYR A 465 -39.99 34.92 25.68
N GLN A 466 -39.18 35.22 24.66
CA GLN A 466 -39.30 36.48 23.87
C GLN A 466 -39.49 36.39 22.35
N LYS A 467 -39.57 35.22 21.71
CA LYS A 467 -39.71 35.18 20.25
C LYS A 467 -40.77 34.23 19.72
N SER A 468 -41.96 34.76 19.43
CA SER A 468 -43.04 34.02 18.75
C SER A 468 -43.47 34.60 17.37
N LEU A 469 -42.64 35.36 16.65
CA LEU A 469 -43.15 36.11 15.48
C LEU A 469 -42.39 35.99 14.15
N LEU A 470 -41.48 35.06 13.94
CA LEU A 470 -40.65 35.06 12.70
C LEU A 470 -40.63 33.77 11.86
N THR A 471 -41.60 32.87 12.09
CA THR A 471 -41.55 31.50 11.54
C THR A 471 -42.37 31.30 10.24
N LEU A 472 -42.90 32.35 9.64
CA LEU A 472 -43.85 32.19 8.49
C LEU A 472 -43.21 32.40 7.12
N LEU A 473 -41.94 32.77 7.05
CA LEU A 473 -41.33 33.19 5.77
C LEU A 473 -40.49 32.10 5.06
N PHE A 474 -40.20 30.97 5.71
CA PHE A 474 -39.25 29.98 5.15
C PHE A 474 -39.93 28.73 4.52
N LEU A 475 -41.24 28.62 4.59
CA LEU A 475 -41.98 27.43 4.10
C LEU A 475 -42.42 27.53 2.63
N LEU A 476 -42.05 28.60 1.90
CA LEU A 476 -42.54 28.85 0.54
C LEU A 476 -41.56 28.59 -0.62
N ILE A 477 -40.36 28.05 -0.36
CA ILE A 477 -39.30 27.90 -1.39
C ILE A 477 -38.96 26.44 -1.79
N SER A 478 -39.70 25.44 -1.32
CA SER A 478 -39.32 24.03 -1.63
C SER A 478 -40.30 23.28 -2.56
N HIS A 479 -40.86 23.97 -3.56
CA HIS A 479 -41.61 23.26 -4.61
C HIS A 479 -41.18 23.78 -5.97
N PHE A 480 -40.29 23.04 -6.62
CA PHE A 480 -39.99 22.96 -8.09
C PHE A 480 -38.67 22.22 -8.17
N SER A 481 -38.46 21.08 -8.77
CA SER A 481 -38.92 20.60 -10.07
C SER A 481 -38.65 19.10 -10.22
N PHE A 482 -39.61 18.33 -10.56
CA PHE A 482 -39.44 17.08 -11.29
C PHE A 482 -39.98 17.31 -12.71
N ALA A 483 -39.17 17.10 -13.73
CA ALA A 483 -39.63 16.79 -15.10
C ALA A 483 -38.46 16.11 -15.80
N GLN A 484 -38.56 14.86 -16.09
CA GLN A 484 -38.92 14.20 -17.33
C GLN A 484 -38.12 14.66 -18.57
N ASN A 485 -37.41 13.74 -19.22
CA ASN A 485 -37.86 13.35 -20.55
C ASN A 485 -37.22 12.03 -21.06
N ARG A 486 -38.07 11.30 -21.65
CA ARG A 486 -38.03 10.23 -22.63
C ARG A 486 -37.52 10.69 -24.00
N PHE A 487 -36.98 9.81 -24.79
CA PHE A 487 -37.37 9.14 -26.07
C PHE A 487 -36.07 8.62 -26.70
N LEU A 488 -35.91 7.33 -26.88
CA LEU A 488 -36.21 6.40 -27.98
C LEU A 488 -35.52 6.78 -29.30
N GLN A 489 -34.59 5.91 -29.68
CA GLN A 489 -34.61 5.30 -31.02
C GLN A 489 -33.97 3.93 -30.95
N VAL A 490 -34.66 2.95 -31.50
CA VAL A 490 -34.34 1.52 -31.48
C VAL A 490 -33.77 1.19 -32.86
N ASP A 491 -32.49 0.94 -32.95
CA ASP A 491 -31.94 0.04 -33.94
C ASP A 491 -31.96 -1.39 -33.35
N LYS A 492 -32.29 -2.37 -34.17
CA LYS A 492 -32.39 -3.78 -33.78
C LYS A 492 -31.00 -4.34 -33.45
N GLU A 493 -30.40 -3.94 -32.34
CA GLU A 493 -29.35 -4.67 -31.68
C GLU A 493 -29.93 -5.84 -30.89
N ILE A 494 -29.23 -6.96 -30.86
CA ILE A 494 -29.58 -8.10 -30.00
C ILE A 494 -29.65 -7.57 -28.57
N ASP A 495 -30.82 -7.65 -27.96
CA ASP A 495 -31.01 -7.20 -26.57
C ASP A 495 -30.48 -8.27 -25.60
N TYR A 496 -29.17 -8.24 -25.34
CA TYR A 496 -28.53 -9.14 -24.38
C TYR A 496 -29.13 -9.03 -22.98
N ASP A 497 -29.62 -7.87 -22.56
CA ASP A 497 -30.29 -7.66 -21.27
C ASP A 497 -31.53 -8.55 -21.15
N SER A 498 -32.39 -8.59 -22.18
CA SER A 498 -33.58 -9.44 -22.22
C SER A 498 -33.24 -10.93 -22.19
N ILE A 499 -32.15 -11.34 -22.88
CA ILE A 499 -31.67 -12.73 -22.85
C ILE A 499 -31.23 -13.10 -21.43
N ILE A 500 -30.45 -12.26 -20.75
CA ILE A 500 -29.95 -12.48 -19.38
C ILE A 500 -31.10 -12.60 -18.40
N ILE A 501 -32.09 -11.70 -18.48
CA ILE A 501 -33.26 -11.71 -17.58
C ILE A 501 -34.10 -12.98 -17.82
N ALA A 502 -34.34 -13.33 -19.07
CA ALA A 502 -35.09 -14.51 -19.44
C ALA A 502 -34.40 -15.82 -19.04
N ASP A 503 -33.07 -15.83 -19.08
CA ASP A 503 -32.22 -17.00 -18.75
C ASP A 503 -31.79 -17.06 -17.29
N ALA A 504 -32.15 -16.08 -16.47
CA ALA A 504 -31.81 -16.06 -15.05
C ALA A 504 -32.42 -17.25 -14.28
N PHE A 505 -31.63 -17.79 -13.35
CA PHE A 505 -32.08 -18.82 -12.42
C PHE A 505 -32.90 -18.22 -11.27
N PRO A 506 -33.79 -18.99 -10.62
CA PRO A 506 -34.54 -18.55 -9.45
C PRO A 506 -33.62 -18.06 -8.34
N HIS A 507 -34.10 -17.07 -7.60
CA HIS A 507 -33.37 -16.45 -6.50
C HIS A 507 -32.87 -17.48 -5.49
N ASP A 508 -33.73 -18.42 -5.08
CA ASP A 508 -33.46 -19.44 -4.07
C ASP A 508 -32.31 -20.38 -4.51
N GLN A 509 -32.27 -20.74 -5.80
CA GLN A 509 -31.21 -21.59 -6.34
C GLN A 509 -29.87 -20.84 -6.37
N ALA A 510 -29.89 -19.56 -6.71
CA ALA A 510 -28.69 -18.73 -6.68
C ALA A 510 -28.18 -18.51 -5.23
N GLU A 511 -29.09 -18.31 -4.26
CA GLU A 511 -28.69 -18.23 -2.84
C GLU A 511 -28.08 -19.54 -2.33
N LYS A 512 -28.58 -20.70 -2.71
CA LYS A 512 -27.98 -22.01 -2.37
C LYS A 512 -26.59 -22.14 -2.95
N PHE A 513 -26.35 -21.77 -4.21
CA PHE A 513 -25.03 -21.74 -4.85
C PHE A 513 -24.09 -20.77 -4.13
N GLY A 514 -24.58 -19.61 -3.71
CA GLY A 514 -23.85 -18.60 -2.93
C GLY A 514 -23.28 -19.11 -1.61
N THR A 515 -23.77 -20.25 -1.09
CA THR A 515 -23.23 -20.88 0.14
C THR A 515 -22.00 -21.74 -0.07
N LEU A 516 -21.62 -22.07 -1.32
CA LEU A 516 -20.36 -22.74 -1.60
C LEU A 516 -19.19 -21.91 -1.12
N ILE A 517 -18.12 -22.56 -0.66
CA ILE A 517 -16.90 -21.89 -0.27
C ILE A 517 -15.97 -21.80 -1.46
N ILE A 518 -15.34 -20.66 -1.62
CA ILE A 518 -14.27 -20.42 -2.58
C ILE A 518 -13.00 -19.97 -1.85
N GLN A 519 -11.87 -20.37 -2.36
CA GLN A 519 -10.58 -19.80 -2.00
C GLN A 519 -10.27 -18.67 -2.99
N ASP A 520 -10.19 -17.44 -2.51
CA ASP A 520 -9.85 -16.31 -3.40
C ASP A 520 -8.35 -16.31 -3.76
N LEU A 521 -7.94 -15.40 -4.64
CA LEU A 521 -6.54 -15.29 -5.08
C LEU A 521 -5.58 -14.95 -3.94
N GLY A 522 -6.07 -14.31 -2.87
CA GLY A 522 -5.32 -14.02 -1.66
C GLY A 522 -5.38 -15.15 -0.62
N GLY A 523 -5.96 -16.32 -0.94
CA GLY A 523 -6.05 -17.50 -0.05
C GLY A 523 -7.18 -17.44 0.98
N ARG A 524 -7.94 -16.33 1.06
CA ARG A 524 -9.06 -16.24 2.00
C ARG A 524 -10.20 -17.18 1.59
N MET A 525 -10.68 -17.95 2.56
CA MET A 525 -11.88 -18.77 2.42
C MET A 525 -13.14 -17.92 2.64
N LYS A 526 -13.99 -17.82 1.64
CA LYS A 526 -15.23 -17.01 1.70
C LYS A 526 -16.38 -17.66 0.94
N PRO A 527 -17.66 -17.35 1.31
CA PRO A 527 -18.79 -17.80 0.53
C PRO A 527 -18.78 -17.24 -0.91
N ALA A 528 -19.25 -18.02 -1.87
CA ALA A 528 -19.45 -17.57 -3.26
C ALA A 528 -20.36 -16.31 -3.33
N ASN A 529 -21.29 -16.13 -2.39
CA ASN A 529 -22.08 -14.90 -2.22
C ASN A 529 -21.23 -13.65 -1.97
N THR A 530 -20.18 -13.74 -1.15
CA THR A 530 -19.25 -12.62 -0.91
C THR A 530 -18.52 -12.26 -2.20
N PHE A 531 -18.02 -13.28 -2.92
CA PHE A 531 -17.35 -13.07 -4.19
C PHE A 531 -18.28 -12.47 -5.25
N SER A 532 -19.50 -13.00 -5.42
CA SER A 532 -20.48 -12.50 -6.39
C SER A 532 -20.81 -11.02 -6.16
N SER A 533 -20.98 -10.64 -4.89
CA SER A 533 -21.22 -9.26 -4.48
C SER A 533 -20.02 -8.34 -4.81
N GLU A 534 -18.79 -8.80 -4.56
CA GLU A 534 -17.57 -8.08 -4.92
C GLU A 534 -17.41 -7.95 -6.43
N LEU A 535 -17.64 -9.03 -7.21
CA LEU A 535 -17.53 -9.06 -8.66
C LEU A 535 -18.45 -7.99 -9.29
N VAL A 536 -19.74 -8.02 -8.96
CA VAL A 536 -20.72 -7.10 -9.53
C VAL A 536 -20.37 -5.64 -9.16
N ARG A 537 -20.01 -5.37 -7.90
CA ARG A 537 -19.64 -4.01 -7.46
C ARG A 537 -18.33 -3.52 -8.08
N LYS A 538 -17.32 -4.37 -8.18
CA LYS A 538 -16.02 -3.98 -8.77
C LYS A 538 -16.18 -3.68 -10.27
N VAL A 539 -16.89 -4.53 -11.01
CA VAL A 539 -17.07 -4.39 -12.47
C VAL A 539 -18.04 -3.26 -12.83
N SER A 540 -19.24 -3.23 -12.21
CA SER A 540 -20.35 -2.35 -12.62
C SER A 540 -20.56 -1.12 -11.75
N LYS A 541 -19.92 -1.04 -10.57
CA LYS A 541 -20.20 -0.04 -9.51
C LYS A 541 -21.66 -0.06 -9.04
N LYS A 542 -22.36 -1.20 -9.17
CA LYS A 542 -23.72 -1.43 -8.71
C LYS A 542 -23.79 -2.72 -7.90
N ASP A 543 -24.79 -2.85 -7.03
CA ASP A 543 -25.03 -4.06 -6.22
C ASP A 543 -25.90 -5.10 -6.94
N LYS A 544 -26.57 -4.71 -8.02
CA LYS A 544 -27.50 -5.53 -8.82
C LYS A 544 -27.36 -5.21 -10.30
N TYR A 545 -27.68 -6.17 -11.16
CA TYR A 545 -27.77 -5.98 -12.60
C TYR A 545 -29.18 -6.22 -13.09
N LYS A 546 -29.85 -5.16 -13.60
CA LYS A 546 -31.22 -5.25 -14.17
C LYS A 546 -32.25 -6.00 -13.28
N GLY A 547 -32.16 -5.82 -11.96
CA GLY A 547 -33.04 -6.48 -10.98
C GLY A 547 -32.50 -7.80 -10.41
N LEU A 548 -31.56 -8.46 -11.07
CA LEU A 548 -30.90 -9.68 -10.60
C LEU A 548 -29.93 -9.35 -9.43
N ASN A 549 -29.92 -10.19 -8.41
CA ASN A 549 -28.95 -10.10 -7.34
C ASN A 549 -27.58 -10.62 -7.81
N SER A 550 -26.54 -10.39 -7.00
CA SER A 550 -25.15 -10.75 -7.35
C SER A 550 -24.97 -12.27 -7.57
N ASP A 551 -25.65 -13.11 -6.81
CA ASP A 551 -25.55 -14.57 -6.93
C ASP A 551 -26.20 -15.06 -8.24
N GLN A 552 -27.33 -14.47 -8.64
CA GLN A 552 -27.97 -14.73 -9.94
C GLN A 552 -27.05 -14.30 -11.09
N VAL A 553 -26.38 -13.14 -10.96
CA VAL A 553 -25.43 -12.65 -11.96
C VAL A 553 -24.23 -13.59 -12.09
N LEU A 554 -23.62 -14.03 -10.99
CA LEU A 554 -22.49 -14.97 -11.03
C LEU A 554 -22.90 -16.30 -11.67
N LEU A 555 -24.04 -16.87 -11.24
CA LEU A 555 -24.55 -18.14 -11.78
C LEU A 555 -24.88 -18.03 -13.28
N SER A 556 -25.41 -16.89 -13.72
CA SER A 556 -25.67 -16.59 -15.13
C SER A 556 -24.38 -16.42 -15.94
N ILE A 557 -23.34 -15.78 -15.39
CA ILE A 557 -22.02 -15.64 -16.03
C ILE A 557 -21.41 -17.02 -16.27
N LEU A 558 -21.45 -17.90 -15.28
CA LEU A 558 -20.88 -19.24 -15.37
C LEU A 558 -21.67 -20.16 -16.33
N ASN A 559 -22.97 -19.96 -16.43
CA ASN A 559 -23.86 -20.76 -17.32
C ASN A 559 -23.80 -20.30 -18.78
N GLY A 560 -23.65 -18.99 -19.02
CA GLY A 560 -23.72 -18.39 -20.36
C GLY A 560 -22.66 -17.33 -20.60
N PRO A 561 -21.32 -17.66 -20.55
CA PRO A 561 -20.24 -16.68 -20.63
C PRO A 561 -20.27 -15.86 -21.94
N ALA A 562 -20.65 -16.45 -23.05
CA ALA A 562 -20.70 -15.77 -24.35
C ALA A 562 -21.70 -14.60 -24.40
N VAL A 563 -22.82 -14.67 -23.67
CA VAL A 563 -23.78 -13.57 -23.56
C VAL A 563 -23.18 -12.41 -22.78
N TRP A 564 -22.51 -12.71 -21.67
CA TRP A 564 -21.88 -11.70 -20.81
C TRP A 564 -20.63 -11.06 -21.43
N PHE A 565 -19.95 -11.75 -22.34
CA PHE A 565 -18.84 -11.19 -23.13
C PHE A 565 -19.28 -9.98 -23.97
N ASN A 566 -20.53 -10.02 -24.44
CA ASN A 566 -21.15 -8.97 -25.28
C ASN A 566 -22.01 -7.97 -24.48
N THR A 567 -22.18 -8.19 -23.17
CA THR A 567 -23.07 -7.38 -22.33
C THR A 567 -22.36 -6.13 -21.80
N PRO A 568 -22.94 -4.91 -21.88
CA PRO A 568 -22.32 -3.68 -21.42
C PRO A 568 -22.40 -3.56 -19.88
N ILE A 569 -21.46 -4.19 -19.15
CA ILE A 569 -21.44 -4.20 -17.69
C ILE A 569 -20.21 -3.46 -17.12
N ILE A 570 -19.11 -3.33 -17.88
CA ILE A 570 -17.86 -2.71 -17.40
C ILE A 570 -18.04 -1.21 -17.27
N TYR A 571 -17.97 -0.70 -16.05
CA TYR A 571 -18.11 0.73 -15.75
C TYR A 571 -16.91 1.54 -16.26
N LEU A 572 -17.20 2.61 -17.04
CA LEU A 572 -16.26 3.60 -17.53
C LEU A 572 -16.44 4.91 -16.76
N LYS A 573 -15.37 5.37 -16.09
CA LYS A 573 -15.35 6.64 -15.35
C LYS A 573 -15.52 7.82 -16.33
N ARG A 574 -16.20 8.88 -15.89
CA ARG A 574 -16.30 10.14 -16.64
C ARG A 574 -14.98 10.90 -16.56
N GLY A 575 -14.62 11.64 -17.61
CA GLY A 575 -13.45 12.52 -17.65
C GLY A 575 -12.23 11.95 -18.37
N ASN A 576 -12.17 10.63 -18.65
CA ASN A 576 -11.14 10.06 -19.51
C ASN A 576 -11.79 9.47 -20.78
N ASP A 577 -11.91 10.31 -21.81
CA ASP A 577 -12.56 9.92 -23.07
C ASP A 577 -11.63 9.14 -24.00
N SER A 578 -10.32 9.08 -23.71
CA SER A 578 -9.34 8.30 -24.48
C SER A 578 -9.63 6.82 -24.43
N ILE A 579 -10.08 6.29 -23.28
CA ILE A 579 -10.47 4.88 -23.15
C ILE A 579 -11.61 4.58 -24.13
N ARG A 580 -12.65 5.45 -24.17
CA ARG A 580 -13.81 5.29 -25.05
C ARG A 580 -13.42 5.30 -26.53
N LYS A 581 -12.50 6.23 -26.91
CA LYS A 581 -11.96 6.30 -28.29
C LYS A 581 -11.24 5.02 -28.68
N LEU A 582 -10.36 4.50 -27.81
CA LEU A 582 -9.57 3.32 -28.09
C LEU A 582 -10.42 2.07 -28.26
N ILE A 583 -11.43 1.89 -27.40
CA ILE A 583 -12.31 0.72 -27.47
C ILE A 583 -13.46 0.87 -28.50
N GLY A 584 -13.61 2.06 -29.11
CA GLY A 584 -14.57 2.29 -30.19
C GLY A 584 -16.03 2.45 -29.71
N VAL A 585 -16.26 2.96 -28.47
CA VAL A 585 -17.62 3.19 -27.95
C VAL A 585 -17.96 4.69 -27.92
N PRO A 586 -19.27 5.06 -27.97
CA PRO A 586 -19.68 6.47 -27.92
C PRO A 586 -19.19 7.20 -26.67
N MET A 587 -18.83 8.50 -26.79
CA MET A 587 -18.22 9.29 -25.70
C MET A 587 -19.06 9.40 -24.43
N LYS A 588 -20.38 9.30 -24.54
CA LYS A 588 -21.31 9.35 -23.39
C LYS A 588 -21.54 7.99 -22.74
N THR A 589 -20.97 6.91 -23.29
CA THR A 589 -21.16 5.54 -22.80
C THR A 589 -20.64 5.38 -21.38
N LYS A 590 -21.50 4.88 -20.50
CA LYS A 590 -21.17 4.64 -19.07
C LYS A 590 -20.73 3.21 -18.82
N TYR A 591 -21.19 2.25 -19.61
CA TYR A 591 -20.87 0.84 -19.49
C TYR A 591 -20.48 0.28 -20.86
N ALA A 592 -19.38 -0.44 -20.92
CA ALA A 592 -18.88 -1.09 -22.13
C ALA A 592 -18.98 -2.62 -22.01
N PRO A 593 -19.22 -3.34 -23.10
CA PRO A 593 -19.10 -4.80 -23.12
C PRO A 593 -17.61 -5.21 -23.20
N LEU A 594 -17.30 -6.41 -22.73
CA LEU A 594 -15.94 -6.92 -22.73
C LEU A 594 -15.34 -7.02 -24.15
N VAL A 595 -16.15 -7.43 -25.12
CA VAL A 595 -15.74 -7.54 -26.53
C VAL A 595 -15.17 -6.24 -27.12
N SER A 596 -15.62 -5.08 -26.65
CA SER A 596 -15.14 -3.79 -27.17
C SER A 596 -13.65 -3.51 -26.86
N PHE A 597 -13.09 -4.20 -25.86
CA PHE A 597 -11.69 -4.07 -25.47
C PHE A 597 -10.70 -4.84 -26.33
N PHE A 598 -11.20 -5.73 -27.21
CA PHE A 598 -10.38 -6.52 -28.11
C PHE A 598 -10.63 -6.12 -29.57
N ASP A 599 -9.63 -6.24 -30.42
CA ASP A 599 -9.78 -6.08 -31.87
C ASP A 599 -10.23 -7.39 -32.52
N LYS A 600 -10.34 -7.41 -33.85
CA LYS A 600 -10.77 -8.59 -34.62
C LYS A 600 -9.72 -9.72 -34.59
N GLU A 601 -8.48 -9.39 -34.26
CA GLU A 601 -7.35 -10.33 -34.17
C GLU A 601 -7.15 -10.81 -32.71
N GLY A 602 -7.95 -10.32 -31.77
CA GLY A 602 -7.88 -10.67 -30.33
C GLY A 602 -6.89 -9.86 -29.53
N ASN A 603 -6.26 -8.83 -30.11
CA ASN A 603 -5.34 -7.97 -29.36
C ASN A 603 -6.07 -7.03 -28.42
N TYR A 604 -5.47 -6.75 -27.26
CA TYR A 604 -6.04 -5.87 -26.25
C TYR A 604 -5.78 -4.40 -26.59
N LYS A 605 -6.83 -3.65 -26.97
CA LYS A 605 -6.74 -2.29 -27.55
C LYS A 605 -6.09 -1.25 -26.64
N ILE A 606 -6.12 -1.44 -25.33
CA ILE A 606 -5.56 -0.45 -24.39
C ILE A 606 -4.16 -0.84 -23.88
N SER A 607 -3.54 -1.93 -24.38
CA SER A 607 -2.26 -2.46 -23.91
C SER A 607 -1.13 -1.42 -23.93
N SER A 608 -0.98 -0.64 -25.00
CA SER A 608 0.07 0.38 -25.09
C SER A 608 -0.02 1.48 -24.03
N GLN A 609 -1.24 1.88 -23.65
CA GLN A 609 -1.44 2.88 -22.58
C GLN A 609 -1.28 2.26 -21.19
N LEU A 610 -1.64 0.99 -21.03
CA LEU A 610 -1.42 0.24 -19.80
C LEU A 610 0.06 0.03 -19.51
N GLU A 611 0.85 -0.35 -20.51
CA GLU A 611 2.30 -0.50 -20.35
C GLU A 611 2.92 0.80 -19.81
N LYS A 612 2.56 1.94 -20.41
CA LYS A 612 3.01 3.25 -19.90
C LYS A 612 2.49 3.56 -18.49
N ALA A 613 1.28 3.12 -18.17
CA ALA A 613 0.67 3.36 -16.86
C ALA A 613 1.31 2.50 -15.75
N TYR A 614 1.65 1.25 -16.05
CA TYR A 614 2.31 0.34 -15.10
C TYR A 614 3.81 0.63 -14.94
N ARG A 615 4.47 1.19 -15.97
CA ARG A 615 5.87 1.63 -15.87
C ARG A 615 6.04 2.95 -15.11
N ALA A 616 4.97 3.72 -14.92
CA ALA A 616 5.05 4.98 -14.18
C ALA A 616 5.18 4.72 -12.68
N GLY A 617 6.24 5.17 -12.03
CA GLY A 617 6.47 5.04 -10.60
C GLY A 617 5.31 5.65 -9.77
N ILE A 618 4.81 6.81 -10.17
CA ILE A 618 3.59 7.44 -9.62
C ILE A 618 2.59 7.68 -10.74
N PRO A 619 1.64 6.76 -10.98
CA PRO A 619 0.64 6.95 -12.03
C PRO A 619 -0.21 8.20 -11.78
N ASN A 620 -0.30 9.07 -12.78
CA ASN A 620 -1.22 10.22 -12.76
C ASN A 620 -2.69 9.77 -12.89
N GLN A 621 -3.64 10.71 -12.76
CA GLN A 621 -5.08 10.37 -12.79
C GLN A 621 -5.51 9.71 -14.11
N PHE A 622 -4.92 10.11 -15.25
CA PHE A 622 -5.18 9.52 -16.56
C PHE A 622 -4.72 8.05 -16.58
N GLN A 623 -3.52 7.77 -16.13
CA GLN A 623 -2.94 6.43 -16.03
C GLN A 623 -3.71 5.54 -15.03
N LYS A 624 -4.07 6.09 -13.86
CA LYS A 624 -4.90 5.40 -12.86
C LYS A 624 -6.26 4.96 -13.43
N ASP A 625 -6.87 5.76 -14.30
CA ASP A 625 -8.13 5.40 -14.93
C ASP A 625 -7.99 4.18 -15.88
N PHE A 626 -6.86 4.06 -16.60
CA PHE A 626 -6.55 2.87 -17.42
C PHE A 626 -6.33 1.63 -16.55
N ILE A 627 -5.53 1.73 -15.50
CA ILE A 627 -5.30 0.62 -14.54
C ILE A 627 -6.62 0.17 -13.89
N GLU A 628 -7.48 1.10 -13.52
CA GLU A 628 -8.77 0.80 -12.91
C GLU A 628 -9.74 0.09 -13.89
N VAL A 629 -9.71 0.44 -15.16
CA VAL A 629 -10.53 -0.23 -16.19
C VAL A 629 -9.95 -1.61 -16.48
N ASP A 630 -8.64 -1.74 -16.59
CA ASP A 630 -7.94 -3.02 -16.78
C ASP A 630 -8.29 -4.02 -15.67
N LYS A 631 -8.23 -3.61 -14.40
CA LYS A 631 -8.65 -4.46 -13.27
C LYS A 631 -10.09 -4.97 -13.40
N ARG A 632 -11.02 -4.16 -13.95
CA ARG A 632 -12.41 -4.57 -14.20
C ARG A 632 -12.52 -5.54 -15.36
N VAL A 633 -11.79 -5.31 -16.44
CA VAL A 633 -11.72 -6.19 -17.60
C VAL A 633 -11.17 -7.55 -17.19
N ASN A 634 -10.03 -7.60 -16.52
CA ASN A 634 -9.39 -8.84 -16.09
C ASN A 634 -10.26 -9.63 -15.08
N LEU A 635 -10.92 -8.94 -14.14
CA LEU A 635 -11.81 -9.59 -13.20
C LEU A 635 -13.02 -10.23 -13.88
N LEU A 636 -13.65 -9.53 -14.83
CA LEU A 636 -14.77 -10.07 -15.60
C LEU A 636 -14.32 -11.21 -16.52
N TYR A 637 -13.19 -11.04 -17.21
CA TYR A 637 -12.62 -12.06 -18.08
C TYR A 637 -12.33 -13.37 -17.32
N SER A 638 -11.67 -13.27 -16.18
CA SER A 638 -11.41 -14.43 -15.31
C SER A 638 -12.68 -15.08 -14.77
N ALA A 639 -13.74 -14.29 -14.54
CA ALA A 639 -15.04 -14.84 -14.12
C ALA A 639 -15.72 -15.61 -15.28
N LEU A 640 -15.64 -15.11 -16.51
CA LEU A 640 -16.16 -15.78 -17.70
C LEU A 640 -15.43 -17.09 -18.00
N GLU A 641 -14.12 -17.15 -17.76
CA GLU A 641 -13.32 -18.38 -17.87
C GLU A 641 -13.56 -19.36 -16.71
N GLY A 642 -14.24 -18.94 -15.63
CA GLY A 642 -14.45 -19.74 -14.42
C GLY A 642 -13.22 -19.88 -13.52
N LYS A 643 -12.08 -19.24 -13.84
CA LYS A 643 -10.83 -19.30 -13.07
C LYS A 643 -10.94 -18.73 -11.66
N VAL A 644 -11.89 -17.83 -11.44
CA VAL A 644 -12.15 -17.24 -10.11
C VAL A 644 -12.83 -18.19 -9.13
N LEU A 645 -13.45 -19.27 -9.64
CA LEU A 645 -14.26 -20.20 -8.84
C LEU A 645 -13.41 -21.38 -8.33
N ARG A 646 -12.46 -21.11 -7.46
CA ARG A 646 -11.61 -22.12 -6.81
C ARG A 646 -12.40 -22.81 -5.70
N ILE A 647 -13.15 -23.82 -6.08
CA ILE A 647 -14.08 -24.57 -5.21
C ILE A 647 -13.64 -25.99 -4.90
N PHE A 648 -12.58 -26.48 -5.56
CA PHE A 648 -12.11 -27.87 -5.41
C PHE A 648 -10.85 -27.93 -4.57
N PRO A 649 -10.92 -28.38 -3.29
CA PRO A 649 -9.74 -28.66 -2.48
C PRO A 649 -8.90 -29.76 -3.11
N VAL A 650 -7.57 -29.60 -3.13
CA VAL A 650 -6.63 -30.61 -3.60
C VAL A 650 -6.31 -31.56 -2.46
N PRO A 651 -6.67 -32.86 -2.56
CA PRO A 651 -6.43 -33.82 -1.48
C PRO A 651 -4.94 -33.97 -1.16
N GLY A 652 -4.58 -33.79 0.12
CA GLY A 652 -3.21 -33.99 0.61
C GLY A 652 -2.22 -32.88 0.24
N ASP A 653 -2.68 -31.76 -0.30
CA ASP A 653 -1.85 -30.58 -0.52
C ASP A 653 -1.42 -29.95 0.81
N LYS A 654 -0.09 -29.74 0.99
CA LYS A 654 0.48 -29.24 2.24
C LYS A 654 0.06 -27.80 2.57
N ASN A 655 -0.23 -27.01 1.53
CA ASN A 655 -0.63 -25.61 1.64
C ASN A 655 -2.15 -25.42 1.55
N ASN A 656 -2.94 -26.51 1.57
CA ASN A 656 -4.39 -26.47 1.45
C ASN A 656 -4.87 -25.69 0.22
N LYS A 657 -4.24 -25.91 -0.93
CA LYS A 657 -4.57 -25.27 -2.19
C LYS A 657 -5.93 -25.75 -2.72
N TRP A 658 -6.75 -24.81 -3.16
CA TRP A 658 -7.98 -25.08 -3.92
C TRP A 658 -7.82 -24.62 -5.36
N VAL A 659 -8.47 -25.30 -6.28
CA VAL A 659 -8.40 -25.03 -7.72
C VAL A 659 -9.78 -24.79 -8.32
N SER A 660 -9.80 -24.05 -9.39
CA SER A 660 -11.00 -23.85 -10.23
C SER A 660 -11.16 -24.99 -11.23
N TYR A 661 -12.34 -25.06 -11.85
CA TYR A 661 -12.63 -26.09 -12.86
C TYR A 661 -11.61 -26.12 -14.03
N PRO A 662 -11.19 -24.97 -14.61
CA PRO A 662 -10.13 -24.98 -15.64
C PRO A 662 -8.75 -25.44 -15.14
N GLU A 663 -8.43 -25.24 -13.86
CA GLU A 663 -7.15 -25.62 -13.26
C GLU A 663 -7.06 -27.12 -12.87
N ILE A 664 -8.16 -27.89 -13.00
CA ILE A 664 -8.18 -29.32 -12.69
C ILE A 664 -7.22 -30.11 -13.55
N GLN A 665 -7.07 -29.76 -14.82
CA GLN A 665 -6.22 -30.50 -15.77
C GLN A 665 -4.73 -30.38 -15.43
N ASP A 666 -4.33 -29.24 -14.85
CA ASP A 666 -2.97 -28.97 -14.42
C ASP A 666 -2.67 -29.52 -13.02
N THR A 667 -3.70 -30.13 -12.37
CA THR A 667 -3.62 -30.60 -10.98
C THR A 667 -3.72 -32.12 -10.92
N ASN A 668 -2.87 -32.76 -10.11
CA ASN A 668 -2.78 -34.22 -10.07
C ASN A 668 -3.85 -34.86 -9.16
N PHE A 669 -5.14 -34.77 -9.54
CA PHE A 669 -6.20 -35.54 -8.90
C PHE A 669 -6.11 -37.01 -9.29
N LYS A 670 -6.29 -37.94 -8.36
CA LYS A 670 -6.15 -39.39 -8.60
C LYS A 670 -7.46 -40.15 -8.36
N GLY A 671 -7.65 -41.22 -9.09
CA GLY A 671 -8.74 -42.18 -8.88
C GLY A 671 -10.16 -41.59 -8.89
N PRO A 672 -11.00 -41.95 -7.91
CA PRO A 672 -12.40 -41.47 -7.84
C PRO A 672 -12.53 -39.95 -7.72
N ASP A 673 -11.58 -39.29 -7.06
CA ASP A 673 -11.60 -37.82 -6.90
C ASP A 673 -11.44 -37.10 -8.25
N SER A 674 -10.56 -37.59 -9.14
CA SER A 674 -10.40 -37.05 -10.49
C SER A 674 -11.71 -37.17 -11.28
N LEU A 675 -12.35 -38.34 -11.22
CA LEU A 675 -13.64 -38.52 -11.90
C LEU A 675 -14.71 -37.58 -11.34
N TYR A 676 -14.75 -37.39 -10.02
CA TYR A 676 -15.73 -36.54 -9.34
C TYR A 676 -15.57 -35.07 -9.73
N VAL A 677 -14.37 -34.48 -9.56
CA VAL A 677 -14.18 -33.05 -9.79
C VAL A 677 -14.37 -32.66 -11.27
N ASN A 678 -14.03 -33.54 -12.21
CA ASN A 678 -14.24 -33.29 -13.64
C ASN A 678 -15.73 -33.29 -14.05
N ASN A 679 -16.61 -33.99 -13.30
CA ASN A 679 -18.00 -34.19 -13.73
C ASN A 679 -19.02 -33.41 -12.89
N VAL A 680 -18.76 -33.14 -11.60
CA VAL A 680 -19.78 -32.61 -10.68
C VAL A 680 -20.33 -31.25 -11.13
N LEU A 681 -19.44 -30.33 -11.57
CA LEU A 681 -19.84 -28.98 -11.97
C LEU A 681 -20.62 -28.96 -13.32
N PRO A 682 -20.14 -29.62 -14.38
CA PRO A 682 -20.93 -29.80 -15.62
C PRO A 682 -22.32 -30.43 -15.41
N LEU A 683 -22.39 -31.49 -14.58
CA LEU A 683 -23.68 -32.14 -14.23
C LEU A 683 -24.60 -31.21 -13.43
N TYR A 684 -24.05 -30.40 -12.52
CA TYR A 684 -24.80 -29.39 -11.79
C TYR A 684 -25.44 -28.36 -12.73
N PHE A 685 -24.68 -27.77 -13.66
CA PHE A 685 -25.23 -26.82 -14.64
C PHE A 685 -26.23 -27.48 -15.59
N GLN A 686 -25.98 -28.73 -16.00
CA GLN A 686 -26.96 -29.50 -16.79
C GLN A 686 -28.28 -29.72 -16.03
N SER A 687 -28.20 -30.12 -14.75
CA SER A 687 -29.35 -30.32 -13.89
C SER A 687 -30.13 -29.02 -13.66
N LEU A 688 -29.43 -27.88 -13.45
CA LEU A 688 -30.06 -26.55 -13.33
C LEU A 688 -30.82 -26.18 -14.60
N ARG A 689 -30.25 -26.41 -15.80
CA ARG A 689 -30.93 -26.12 -17.09
C ARG A 689 -32.17 -27.02 -17.30
N SER A 690 -32.08 -28.28 -16.91
CA SER A 690 -33.22 -29.20 -16.97
C SER A 690 -34.31 -28.83 -15.97
N ALA A 691 -33.91 -28.50 -14.74
CA ALA A 691 -34.78 -28.06 -13.66
C ALA A 691 -35.56 -26.78 -13.99
N LYS A 692 -34.90 -25.85 -14.70
CA LYS A 692 -35.57 -24.61 -15.17
C LYS A 692 -36.78 -24.91 -16.07
N LYS A 693 -36.75 -26.01 -16.82
CA LYS A 693 -37.87 -26.45 -17.70
C LYS A 693 -38.91 -27.27 -16.98
N SER A 694 -38.50 -28.12 -16.03
CA SER A 694 -39.39 -29.05 -15.32
C SER A 694 -39.96 -28.47 -14.02
N GLY A 695 -39.32 -27.46 -13.44
CA GLY A 695 -39.65 -26.92 -12.11
C GLY A 695 -39.07 -27.71 -10.93
N ASP A 696 -38.42 -28.87 -11.18
CA ASP A 696 -37.86 -29.74 -10.13
C ASP A 696 -36.34 -29.58 -10.02
N TYR A 697 -35.88 -28.99 -8.94
CA TYR A 697 -34.49 -28.70 -8.65
C TYR A 697 -33.78 -29.76 -7.76
N THR A 698 -34.46 -30.87 -7.43
CA THR A 698 -33.95 -31.88 -6.48
C THR A 698 -32.58 -32.43 -6.89
N ASN A 699 -32.35 -32.73 -8.17
CA ASN A 699 -31.09 -33.24 -8.66
C ASN A 699 -29.94 -32.20 -8.55
N ALA A 700 -30.22 -30.93 -8.86
CA ALA A 700 -29.26 -29.83 -8.72
C ALA A 700 -28.91 -29.61 -7.25
N ASP A 701 -29.90 -29.64 -6.34
CA ASP A 701 -29.70 -29.53 -4.91
C ASP A 701 -28.82 -30.68 -4.36
N ASN A 702 -29.02 -31.90 -4.77
CA ASN A 702 -28.25 -33.07 -4.37
C ASN A 702 -26.76 -32.95 -4.82
N LEU A 703 -26.53 -32.48 -6.06
CA LEU A 703 -25.19 -32.27 -6.57
C LEU A 703 -24.47 -31.13 -5.81
N LEU A 704 -25.18 -30.06 -5.48
CA LEU A 704 -24.64 -28.97 -4.70
C LEU A 704 -24.25 -29.39 -3.26
N GLU A 705 -25.13 -30.18 -2.60
CA GLU A 705 -24.84 -30.73 -1.26
C GLU A 705 -23.68 -31.75 -1.32
N SER A 706 -23.58 -32.56 -2.37
CA SER A 706 -22.41 -33.43 -2.60
C SER A 706 -21.11 -32.62 -2.70
N LEU A 707 -21.13 -31.48 -3.45
CA LEU A 707 -19.98 -30.61 -3.58
C LEU A 707 -19.57 -29.96 -2.25
N LYS A 708 -20.52 -29.51 -1.44
CA LYS A 708 -20.28 -29.05 -0.07
C LYS A 708 -19.67 -30.14 0.81
N GLY A 709 -20.17 -31.37 0.66
CA GLY A 709 -19.60 -32.55 1.36
C GLY A 709 -18.13 -32.78 0.97
N TYR A 710 -17.81 -32.66 -0.32
CA TYR A 710 -16.45 -32.74 -0.83
C TYR A 710 -15.55 -31.64 -0.25
N GLN A 711 -16.02 -30.39 -0.25
CA GLN A 711 -15.33 -29.26 0.34
C GLN A 711 -15.04 -29.45 1.84
N LYS A 712 -16.02 -29.95 2.60
CA LYS A 712 -15.85 -30.24 4.03
C LYS A 712 -14.85 -31.39 4.27
N ARG A 713 -14.90 -32.45 3.44
CA ARG A 713 -14.01 -33.62 3.61
C ARG A 713 -12.53 -33.30 3.42
N TYR A 714 -12.20 -32.49 2.41
CA TYR A 714 -10.80 -32.22 2.04
C TYR A 714 -10.32 -30.83 2.47
N GLY A 715 -11.23 -29.95 2.92
CA GLY A 715 -10.93 -28.62 3.41
C GLY A 715 -11.23 -28.39 4.89
N GLU A 716 -11.42 -29.44 5.71
CA GLU A 716 -11.90 -29.39 7.10
C GLU A 716 -11.09 -28.40 7.96
N MET A 717 -9.77 -28.33 7.76
CA MET A 717 -8.89 -27.46 8.53
C MET A 717 -9.08 -25.96 8.29
N ILE A 718 -9.56 -25.58 7.09
CA ILE A 718 -9.61 -24.16 6.66
C ILE A 718 -11.01 -23.65 6.32
N VAL A 719 -11.97 -24.54 6.14
CA VAL A 719 -13.37 -24.16 5.84
C VAL A 719 -14.00 -23.51 7.06
N PRO A 720 -14.57 -22.29 6.92
CA PRO A 720 -15.27 -21.64 8.02
C PRO A 720 -16.47 -22.45 8.50
N SER A 721 -16.83 -22.34 9.78
CA SER A 721 -18.03 -22.98 10.30
C SER A 721 -19.32 -22.50 9.59
N ASP A 722 -20.33 -23.35 9.52
CA ASP A 722 -21.62 -23.02 8.87
C ASP A 722 -22.27 -21.76 9.47
N SER A 723 -22.04 -21.49 10.77
CA SER A 723 -22.50 -20.26 11.42
C SER A 723 -21.76 -19.01 10.92
N LYS A 724 -20.44 -19.08 10.71
CA LYS A 724 -19.67 -17.97 10.10
C LYS A 724 -20.08 -17.72 8.66
N ILE A 725 -20.28 -18.77 7.86
CA ILE A 725 -20.74 -18.67 6.46
C ILE A 725 -22.10 -17.96 6.40
N LYS A 726 -23.08 -18.40 7.18
CA LYS A 726 -24.41 -17.76 7.25
C LYS A 726 -24.32 -16.32 7.73
N SER A 727 -23.46 -16.03 8.70
CA SER A 727 -23.25 -14.68 9.22
C SER A 727 -22.64 -13.75 8.16
N GLU A 728 -21.68 -14.22 7.38
CA GLU A 728 -21.07 -13.42 6.30
C GLU A 728 -22.07 -13.12 5.17
N ILE A 729 -22.89 -14.12 4.77
CA ILE A 729 -23.97 -13.92 3.79
C ILE A 729 -24.99 -12.90 4.31
N LEU A 730 -25.38 -13.00 5.58
CA LEU A 730 -26.33 -12.08 6.21
C LEU A 730 -25.74 -10.65 6.25
N TYR A 731 -24.47 -10.52 6.60
CA TYR A 731 -23.74 -9.24 6.61
C TYR A 731 -23.76 -8.58 5.21
N ASN A 732 -23.48 -9.34 4.16
CA ASN A 732 -23.52 -8.86 2.76
C ASN A 732 -24.93 -8.44 2.34
N LYS A 733 -25.95 -9.24 2.72
CA LYS A 733 -27.37 -8.97 2.40
C LYS A 733 -27.88 -7.66 3.00
N TYR A 734 -27.46 -7.36 4.24
CA TYR A 734 -27.91 -6.13 4.91
C TYR A 734 -27.08 -4.90 4.58
N ASP A 735 -25.82 -5.04 4.13
CA ASP A 735 -24.88 -3.94 3.83
C ASP A 735 -24.92 -2.87 4.93
N VAL A 736 -24.65 -3.32 6.15
CA VAL A 736 -24.97 -2.62 7.41
C VAL A 736 -24.36 -1.22 7.44
N PHE A 737 -23.08 -1.08 7.18
CA PHE A 737 -22.39 0.20 7.33
C PHE A 737 -22.80 1.23 6.28
N LYS A 738 -23.07 0.82 5.03
CA LYS A 738 -23.56 1.72 3.96
C LYS A 738 -24.94 2.29 4.30
N LYS A 739 -25.82 1.47 4.87
CA LYS A 739 -27.16 1.92 5.30
C LYS A 739 -27.07 2.82 6.54
N ILE A 740 -26.30 2.41 7.54
CA ILE A 740 -26.12 3.20 8.77
C ILE A 740 -25.50 4.57 8.44
N PHE A 741 -24.51 4.65 7.53
CA PHE A 741 -23.94 5.92 7.06
C PHE A 741 -25.02 6.86 6.52
N SER A 742 -25.88 6.35 5.64
CA SER A 742 -26.97 7.16 5.07
C SER A 742 -27.95 7.62 6.15
N TRP A 743 -28.28 6.74 7.08
CA TRP A 743 -29.21 7.06 8.18
C TRP A 743 -28.60 8.08 9.17
N TYR A 744 -27.30 7.98 9.48
CA TYR A 744 -26.62 9.01 10.27
C TYR A 744 -26.66 10.37 9.57
N LEU A 745 -26.37 10.40 8.26
CA LEU A 745 -26.40 11.62 7.48
C LEU A 745 -27.79 12.27 7.53
N TYR A 746 -28.84 11.51 7.26
CA TYR A 746 -30.22 12.03 7.29
C TYR A 746 -30.66 12.43 8.70
N ALA A 747 -30.44 11.57 9.70
CA ALA A 747 -30.80 11.87 11.09
C ALA A 747 -30.04 13.11 11.61
N GLY A 748 -28.75 13.24 11.31
CA GLY A 748 -27.94 14.39 11.66
C GLY A 748 -28.40 15.68 10.99
N LEU A 749 -28.69 15.63 9.67
CA LEU A 749 -29.20 16.77 8.91
C LEU A 749 -30.57 17.23 9.44
N PHE A 750 -31.52 16.29 9.66
CA PHE A 750 -32.83 16.64 10.22
C PHE A 750 -32.71 17.17 11.65
N LEU A 751 -31.87 16.57 12.50
CA LEU A 751 -31.60 17.07 13.84
C LEU A 751 -31.06 18.50 13.80
N PHE A 752 -30.11 18.76 12.91
CA PHE A 752 -29.53 20.10 12.70
C PHE A 752 -30.59 21.11 12.25
N LEU A 753 -31.42 20.76 11.27
CA LEU A 753 -32.51 21.64 10.79
C LEU A 753 -33.54 21.93 11.92
N VAL A 754 -33.95 20.91 12.66
CA VAL A 754 -34.90 21.07 13.78
C VAL A 754 -34.29 21.94 14.90
N LEU A 755 -32.99 21.82 15.18
CA LEU A 755 -32.28 22.68 16.13
C LEU A 755 -32.25 24.14 15.64
N ILE A 756 -32.01 24.41 14.35
CA ILE A 756 -32.10 25.77 13.81
C ILE A 756 -33.52 26.30 13.94
N ILE A 757 -34.56 25.56 13.56
CA ILE A 757 -35.96 25.98 13.67
C ILE A 757 -36.34 26.24 15.14
N GLN A 758 -35.85 25.42 16.08
CA GLN A 758 -36.10 25.62 17.50
C GLN A 758 -35.57 26.96 18.03
N ILE A 759 -34.47 27.49 17.42
CA ILE A 759 -33.93 28.82 17.80
C ILE A 759 -34.97 29.89 17.55
N PHE A 760 -35.73 29.76 16.46
CA PHE A 760 -36.75 30.75 16.07
C PHE A 760 -38.16 30.45 16.61
N ASN A 761 -38.48 29.13 16.75
CA ASN A 761 -39.80 28.68 17.18
C ASN A 761 -39.71 27.65 18.32
N GLN A 762 -40.14 28.02 19.51
CA GLN A 762 -39.92 27.26 20.72
C GLN A 762 -41.12 26.39 21.15
N LYS A 763 -41.96 25.96 20.20
CA LYS A 763 -43.06 25.05 20.49
C LYS A 763 -42.53 23.72 21.06
N LYS A 764 -43.25 23.13 22.02
CA LYS A 764 -42.89 21.85 22.65
C LYS A 764 -42.64 20.73 21.63
N VAL A 765 -43.31 20.79 20.46
CA VAL A 765 -43.14 19.82 19.36
C VAL A 765 -41.69 19.71 18.94
N PHE A 766 -40.92 20.80 18.81
CA PHE A 766 -39.52 20.73 18.41
C PHE A 766 -38.62 20.08 19.45
N VAL A 767 -38.96 20.24 20.75
CA VAL A 767 -38.26 19.51 21.82
C VAL A 767 -38.46 17.99 21.66
N TYR A 768 -39.70 17.56 21.41
CA TYR A 768 -39.97 16.15 21.17
C TYR A 768 -39.27 15.61 19.92
N LEU A 769 -39.23 16.36 18.81
CA LEU A 769 -38.51 16.01 17.61
C LEU A 769 -37.00 15.88 17.85
N ILE A 770 -36.40 16.82 18.58
CA ILE A 770 -34.98 16.75 18.95
C ILE A 770 -34.72 15.50 19.79
N ASN A 771 -35.53 15.23 20.81
CA ASN A 771 -35.35 14.03 21.61
C ASN A 771 -35.54 12.74 20.80
N PHE A 772 -36.48 12.73 19.86
CA PHE A 772 -36.69 11.64 18.94
C PHE A 772 -35.42 11.40 18.05
N PHE A 773 -34.90 12.43 17.36
CA PHE A 773 -33.72 12.27 16.55
C PHE A 773 -32.45 11.94 17.35
N LYS A 774 -32.33 12.42 18.59
CA LYS A 774 -31.28 11.99 19.53
C LYS A 774 -31.40 10.47 19.79
N ALA A 775 -32.60 10.00 20.10
CA ALA A 775 -32.84 8.57 20.32
C ALA A 775 -32.51 7.75 19.08
N VAL A 776 -32.84 8.25 17.88
CA VAL A 776 -32.45 7.62 16.59
C VAL A 776 -30.92 7.55 16.47
N VAL A 777 -30.19 8.62 16.75
CA VAL A 777 -28.71 8.62 16.70
C VAL A 777 -28.12 7.63 17.71
N TYR A 778 -28.65 7.55 18.94
CA TYR A 778 -28.23 6.53 19.91
C TYR A 778 -28.51 5.10 19.43
N LEU A 779 -29.68 4.86 18.84
CA LEU A 779 -30.00 3.55 18.25
C LEU A 779 -29.03 3.20 17.11
N LEU A 780 -28.73 4.15 16.24
CA LEU A 780 -27.77 3.95 15.16
C LEU A 780 -26.37 3.64 15.70
N PHE A 781 -25.97 4.29 16.81
CA PHE A 781 -24.69 4.00 17.47
C PHE A 781 -24.63 2.56 18.01
N VAL A 782 -25.72 2.07 18.63
CA VAL A 782 -25.82 0.68 19.10
C VAL A 782 -25.75 -0.29 17.91
N LEU A 783 -26.48 0.00 16.82
CA LEU A 783 -26.44 -0.82 15.61
C LEU A 783 -25.06 -0.81 14.94
N HIS A 784 -24.37 0.32 14.95
CA HIS A 784 -23.00 0.43 14.46
C HIS A 784 -22.05 -0.45 15.27
N THR A 785 -22.10 -0.33 16.60
CA THR A 785 -21.28 -1.16 17.51
C THR A 785 -21.57 -2.66 17.31
N ALA A 786 -22.85 -3.03 17.19
CA ALA A 786 -23.23 -4.40 16.89
C ALA A 786 -22.69 -4.88 15.53
N GLY A 787 -22.69 -4.01 14.52
CA GLY A 787 -22.09 -4.27 13.20
C GLY A 787 -20.58 -4.54 13.28
N LEU A 788 -19.85 -3.78 14.08
CA LEU A 788 -18.41 -3.97 14.32
C LEU A 788 -18.12 -5.32 15.02
N ILE A 789 -18.89 -5.64 16.06
CA ILE A 789 -18.77 -6.93 16.76
C ILE A 789 -19.07 -8.09 15.80
N PHE A 790 -20.10 -7.95 14.96
CA PHE A 790 -20.47 -8.96 13.98
C PHE A 790 -19.37 -9.16 12.92
N ARG A 791 -18.74 -8.07 12.46
CA ARG A 791 -17.59 -8.15 11.56
C ARG A 791 -16.39 -8.83 12.22
N ALA A 792 -16.06 -8.51 13.48
CA ALA A 792 -15.01 -9.18 14.23
C ALA A 792 -15.26 -10.69 14.37
N TYR A 793 -16.51 -11.10 14.60
CA TYR A 793 -16.89 -12.50 14.64
C TYR A 793 -16.63 -13.23 13.29
N ILE A 794 -16.98 -12.58 12.16
CA ILE A 794 -16.80 -13.13 10.81
C ILE A 794 -15.30 -13.23 10.48
N SER A 795 -14.54 -12.14 10.68
CA SER A 795 -13.12 -12.07 10.32
C SER A 795 -12.21 -12.87 11.27
N GLY A 796 -12.61 -13.04 12.52
CA GLY A 796 -11.84 -13.72 13.55
C GLY A 796 -10.75 -12.85 14.21
N HIS A 797 -10.70 -11.56 13.88
CA HIS A 797 -9.77 -10.58 14.48
C HIS A 797 -10.50 -9.30 14.88
N ALA A 798 -9.80 -8.41 15.60
CA ALA A 798 -10.36 -7.15 16.06
C ALA A 798 -10.75 -6.24 14.86
N PRO A 799 -11.86 -5.47 14.96
CA PRO A 799 -12.45 -4.72 13.82
C PRO A 799 -11.72 -3.41 13.53
N TRP A 800 -10.41 -3.35 13.70
CA TRP A 800 -9.50 -2.23 13.41
C TRP A 800 -8.15 -2.71 12.89
N SER A 801 -8.10 -3.88 12.29
CA SER A 801 -6.84 -4.51 11.82
C SER A 801 -6.38 -3.96 10.48
N ASP A 802 -7.26 -3.37 9.66
CA ASP A 802 -6.93 -2.75 8.40
C ASP A 802 -7.43 -1.30 8.29
N ALA A 803 -6.96 -0.57 7.27
CA ALA A 803 -7.34 0.83 7.04
C ALA A 803 -8.86 1.01 6.82
N TYR A 804 -9.51 0.06 6.13
CA TYR A 804 -10.96 0.11 5.91
C TYR A 804 -11.74 -0.06 7.22
N GLU A 805 -11.33 -1.02 8.04
CA GLU A 805 -11.93 -1.27 9.36
C GLU A 805 -11.74 -0.07 10.29
N SER A 806 -10.54 0.52 10.30
CA SER A 806 -10.25 1.72 11.07
C SER A 806 -11.13 2.91 10.64
N MET A 807 -11.35 3.09 9.32
CA MET A 807 -12.24 4.14 8.80
C MET A 807 -13.71 3.91 9.17
N ILE A 808 -14.18 2.67 9.26
CA ILE A 808 -15.54 2.36 9.72
C ILE A 808 -15.67 2.60 11.21
N TYR A 809 -14.63 2.29 12.00
CA TYR A 809 -14.61 2.48 13.44
C TYR A 809 -14.71 3.96 13.85
N VAL A 810 -14.04 4.87 13.14
CA VAL A 810 -14.06 6.33 13.36
C VAL A 810 -15.33 6.96 12.80
#